data_f4cdac2c0a7b23d79b64abb787c508dc
#
_entry.id   f4cdac2c0a7b23d79b64abb787c508dc
#
_cell.length_a   1.000
_cell.length_b   1.000
_cell.length_c   1.000
_cell.angle_alpha   90.00
_cell.angle_beta   90.00
_cell.angle_gamma   90.00
#
_symmetry.space_group_name_H-M   'P 1'
#
loop_
_entity.id
_entity.type
_entity.pdbx_description
1 polymer ?
#
loop_
_entity_poly.entity_id
_entity_poly.type
_entity_poly.pdbx_seq_one_letter_code
_entity_poly.pdbx_strand_id
1 'polypeptide(L)'
;MKKFALISQALLALALTPSISANPGFPTEYEGVMLQGFYWDSYEDTKWTNLTSQVDELSKYFDLIWIPNSGSCGSGKQMGYMPQYWFTNHNSSFGTEEELLNMIRVFKEKGIGFIADVVINHRNGVTNWTDFPTEEWNGTKWKIGPEGICRNDEVANASGQATPTGANDTGDNFDGARDLDHTNANVQDNCKNYQKCLMEKYGYAGFRLDMVKGYGGQYTKIYNEYSQPEFCVGEYWDASYDAVKAWIDATGKTSAAFDFPCKYAINSAFSGDWDMTKLVWKANRTTDQPAGMIHFGYPQYSVTFVDNHDTYREGSKFGGDVVAANAFILSSPGTPCVFLRHWIDYKEQLKPLILARKACGVSNTSKVDVIRSETGCYVAKIYGSKGTLGVRIGWTTDYDNTFSSFTKVASGTQYSMWMDVAADPSDGVDLSGMPKNMYVVGTFNGWAISDPTGLVQMGAQYVAPNITLTEEGTTGYSKFTFITATGTDWSEVNQSDRYGAARADQVIALNEPAEVRDFTVGNNPGGAYNWKAPAGTYDIVFDFKKKTVTLLEAGSFVYVPDNLFMVGNIAGSSHWNIASPVTLIRNGNSYIATDVVFESSDSRADGDCYFNFQTGKALTFDMLNSSFERFGASEEGLELTPAGSLDIQRNWPNGEDAFHSSSTKSFSIKPGKYDLVANFATNKLSITKTTSLSELENIDPEKTYYTLQGLKLNERPSTPGIYIVVCGAKVEKELIR
;
A
#
# COMPACT_ATOMS: atom_id res chain seq x y z
N MET A 1 -74.42 29.37 21.24
CA MET A 1 -73.10 29.79 21.78
C MET A 1 -72.34 28.53 22.05
N LYS A 2 -71.48 28.15 21.08
CA LYS A 2 -70.69 26.92 21.15
C LYS A 2 -69.23 27.29 21.54
N LYS A 3 -68.74 26.72 22.63
CA LYS A 3 -67.35 26.85 23.06
C LYS A 3 -66.49 25.84 22.25
N PHE A 4 -65.51 26.33 21.55
CA PHE A 4 -64.44 25.50 20.97
C PHE A 4 -63.35 25.31 22.01
N ALA A 5 -63.06 24.07 22.35
CA ALA A 5 -61.91 23.69 23.13
C ALA A 5 -60.76 23.40 22.16
N LEU A 6 -59.67 24.15 22.28
CA LEU A 6 -58.37 23.82 21.60
C LEU A 6 -57.67 22.72 22.39
N ILE A 7 -57.45 21.58 21.75
CA ILE A 7 -56.53 20.53 22.23
C ILE A 7 -55.17 20.80 21.56
N SER A 8 -54.20 21.25 22.35
CA SER A 8 -52.82 21.35 21.92
C SER A 8 -52.18 19.95 22.00
N GLN A 9 -51.94 19.35 20.85
CA GLN A 9 -51.05 18.17 20.75
C GLN A 9 -49.60 18.63 20.82
N ALA A 10 -48.92 18.34 21.92
CA ALA A 10 -47.48 18.43 22.01
C ALA A 10 -46.90 17.22 21.26
N LEU A 11 -46.36 17.45 20.05
CA LEU A 11 -45.48 16.49 19.40
C LEU A 11 -44.17 16.43 20.17
N LEU A 12 -43.98 15.33 20.88
CA LEU A 12 -42.68 14.94 21.43
C LEU A 12 -41.79 14.44 20.26
N ALA A 13 -40.98 15.32 19.69
CA ALA A 13 -39.96 14.92 18.76
C ALA A 13 -38.87 14.13 19.54
N LEU A 14 -38.93 12.80 19.49
CA LEU A 14 -37.79 11.97 19.85
C LEU A 14 -36.69 12.31 18.83
N ALA A 15 -35.68 13.06 19.25
CA ALA A 15 -34.45 13.17 18.54
C ALA A 15 -33.79 11.78 18.59
N LEU A 16 -33.93 11.03 17.50
CA LEU A 16 -33.06 9.89 17.22
C LEU A 16 -31.66 10.47 17.02
N THR A 17 -30.85 10.50 18.09
CA THR A 17 -29.42 10.62 17.95
C THR A 17 -28.99 9.41 17.11
N PRO A 18 -28.33 9.60 15.96
CA PRO A 18 -27.75 8.47 15.25
C PRO A 18 -26.80 7.78 16.25
N SER A 19 -27.05 6.51 16.55
CA SER A 19 -26.07 5.69 17.24
C SER A 19 -24.88 5.62 16.32
N ILE A 20 -23.80 6.32 16.66
CA ILE A 20 -22.52 6.17 15.99
C ILE A 20 -22.12 4.72 16.24
N SER A 21 -22.24 3.89 15.21
CA SER A 21 -21.73 2.52 15.26
C SER A 21 -20.22 2.62 15.36
N ALA A 22 -19.61 1.87 16.27
CA ALA A 22 -18.16 1.78 16.33
C ALA A 22 -17.61 1.25 15.01
N ASN A 23 -16.44 1.74 14.60
CA ASN A 23 -15.75 1.23 13.44
C ASN A 23 -15.48 -0.29 13.62
N PRO A 24 -15.63 -1.12 12.59
CA PRO A 24 -15.13 -2.48 12.64
C PRO A 24 -13.61 -2.46 12.82
N GLY A 25 -13.02 -3.50 13.36
CA GLY A 25 -11.57 -3.57 13.63
C GLY A 25 -10.71 -3.24 12.42
N PHE A 26 -11.14 -3.70 11.24
CA PHE A 26 -10.65 -3.26 9.93
C PHE A 26 -11.84 -3.03 9.01
N PRO A 27 -11.78 -2.04 8.10
CA PRO A 27 -12.81 -1.85 7.08
C PRO A 27 -13.01 -3.11 6.25
N THR A 28 -14.24 -3.39 5.83
CA THR A 28 -14.50 -4.47 4.86
C THR A 28 -13.88 -4.09 3.51
N GLU A 29 -13.47 -5.11 2.73
CA GLU A 29 -12.83 -4.91 1.43
C GLU A 29 -11.54 -4.08 1.47
N TYR A 30 -10.85 -4.08 2.62
CA TYR A 30 -9.58 -3.38 2.76
C TYR A 30 -8.47 -4.09 1.96
N GLU A 31 -7.89 -3.39 0.98
CA GLU A 31 -6.86 -3.92 0.06
C GLU A 31 -5.42 -3.70 0.58
N GLY A 32 -5.25 -2.95 1.67
CA GLY A 32 -3.94 -2.53 2.16
C GLY A 32 -3.07 -3.64 2.74
N VAL A 33 -1.77 -3.36 2.78
CA VAL A 33 -0.73 -4.21 3.37
C VAL A 33 -0.10 -3.46 4.55
N MET A 34 0.05 -4.12 5.68
CA MET A 34 0.70 -3.58 6.87
C MET A 34 2.17 -4.01 6.94
N LEU A 35 3.04 -3.09 7.38
CA LEU A 35 4.40 -3.39 7.82
C LEU A 35 4.43 -3.39 9.36
N GLN A 36 4.90 -4.44 9.99
CA GLN A 36 5.43 -4.32 11.34
C GLN A 36 6.81 -3.67 11.26
N GLY A 37 6.88 -2.37 11.57
CA GLY A 37 8.06 -1.52 11.36
C GLY A 37 9.18 -1.69 12.39
N PHE A 38 9.23 -2.83 13.10
CA PHE A 38 10.23 -3.11 14.11
C PHE A 38 10.41 -4.61 14.35
N TYR A 39 11.53 -4.94 14.99
CA TYR A 39 11.83 -6.24 15.60
C TYR A 39 12.49 -6.01 16.94
N TRP A 40 12.69 -7.06 17.74
CA TRP A 40 13.28 -6.91 19.08
C TRP A 40 14.70 -6.36 19.00
N ASP A 41 14.97 -5.31 19.77
CA ASP A 41 16.23 -4.53 19.80
C ASP A 41 16.54 -3.73 18.52
N SER A 42 15.55 -3.46 17.68
CA SER A 42 15.71 -2.71 16.42
C SER A 42 15.88 -1.19 16.59
N TYR A 43 16.54 -0.77 17.68
CA TYR A 43 16.66 0.65 18.06
C TYR A 43 17.27 1.55 16.97
N GLU A 44 18.11 1.01 16.10
CA GLU A 44 18.71 1.77 15.00
C GLU A 44 17.81 1.73 13.75
N ASP A 45 17.33 0.54 13.36
CA ASP A 45 16.52 0.38 12.17
C ASP A 45 15.14 1.05 12.32
N THR A 46 14.58 1.05 13.53
CA THR A 46 13.27 1.62 13.85
C THR A 46 13.33 3.06 14.37
N LYS A 47 14.49 3.71 14.40
CA LYS A 47 14.54 5.14 14.73
C LYS A 47 13.52 5.92 13.90
N TRP A 48 12.79 6.84 14.54
CA TRP A 48 11.80 7.67 13.85
C TRP A 48 12.38 8.40 12.64
N THR A 49 13.61 8.91 12.77
CA THR A 49 14.34 9.55 11.66
C THR A 49 14.75 8.57 10.57
N ASN A 50 15.10 7.33 10.91
CA ASN A 50 15.45 6.31 9.93
C ASN A 50 14.23 5.85 9.15
N LEU A 51 13.10 5.60 9.81
CA LEU A 51 11.84 5.29 9.12
C LEU A 51 11.40 6.47 8.23
N THR A 52 11.50 7.71 8.73
CA THR A 52 11.17 8.91 7.95
C THR A 52 11.98 8.99 6.66
N SER A 53 13.28 8.65 6.70
CA SER A 53 14.13 8.68 5.51
C SER A 53 13.72 7.67 4.44
N GLN A 54 12.92 6.66 4.78
CA GLN A 54 12.45 5.59 3.90
C GLN A 54 11.01 5.83 3.37
N VAL A 55 10.41 6.99 3.64
CA VAL A 55 9.02 7.27 3.29
C VAL A 55 8.71 7.04 1.81
N ASP A 56 9.60 7.46 0.90
CA ASP A 56 9.39 7.31 -0.54
C ASP A 56 9.49 5.84 -1.02
N GLU A 57 10.20 4.98 -0.30
CA GLU A 57 10.22 3.54 -0.58
C GLU A 57 8.99 2.87 0.06
N LEU A 58 8.80 3.03 1.38
CA LEU A 58 7.79 2.29 2.12
C LEU A 58 6.36 2.62 1.66
N SER A 59 6.09 3.88 1.29
CA SER A 59 4.76 4.29 0.80
C SER A 59 4.33 3.66 -0.53
N LYS A 60 5.26 3.06 -1.27
CA LYS A 60 4.92 2.33 -2.50
C LYS A 60 4.31 0.96 -2.23
N TYR A 61 4.64 0.37 -1.10
CA TYR A 61 4.31 -1.02 -0.78
C TYR A 61 3.31 -1.15 0.36
N PHE A 62 3.41 -0.31 1.38
CA PHE A 62 2.62 -0.42 2.61
C PHE A 62 1.60 0.71 2.73
N ASP A 63 0.48 0.40 3.37
CA ASP A 63 -0.62 1.31 3.64
C ASP A 63 -0.73 1.62 5.14
N LEU A 64 -0.23 0.70 5.96
CA LEU A 64 -0.15 0.83 7.41
C LEU A 64 1.25 0.44 7.91
N ILE A 65 1.74 1.14 8.93
CA ILE A 65 2.98 0.78 9.62
C ILE A 65 2.71 0.69 11.12
N TRP A 66 2.85 -0.52 11.68
CA TRP A 66 2.81 -0.74 13.12
C TRP A 66 4.19 -0.48 13.71
N ILE A 67 4.27 0.41 14.71
CA ILE A 67 5.50 0.81 15.40
C ILE A 67 5.39 0.53 16.90
N PRO A 68 6.54 0.42 17.61
CA PRO A 68 6.55 0.20 19.04
C PRO A 68 5.79 1.28 19.82
N ASN A 69 5.36 0.95 21.04
CA ASN A 69 4.82 1.94 21.95
C ASN A 69 5.78 3.13 22.07
N SER A 70 5.26 4.32 21.83
CA SER A 70 6.04 5.55 21.81
C SER A 70 6.15 6.23 23.19
N GLY A 71 5.33 5.83 24.18
CA GLY A 71 5.40 6.35 25.54
C GLY A 71 6.71 5.98 26.23
N SER A 72 7.27 6.91 26.98
CA SER A 72 8.51 6.66 27.72
C SER A 72 8.34 5.53 28.75
N CYS A 73 9.31 4.61 28.77
CA CYS A 73 9.42 3.51 29.73
C CYS A 73 10.50 3.77 30.80
N GLY A 74 10.99 4.99 30.93
CA GLY A 74 12.05 5.38 31.86
C GLY A 74 13.44 5.31 31.24
N SER A 75 14.44 4.98 32.04
CA SER A 75 15.85 4.99 31.62
C SER A 75 16.28 3.73 30.87
N GLY A 76 17.27 3.88 30.00
CA GLY A 76 17.83 2.78 29.20
C GLY A 76 17.07 2.52 27.91
N LYS A 77 17.57 1.57 27.12
CA LYS A 77 16.91 1.13 25.89
C LYS A 77 15.74 0.20 26.23
N GLN A 78 14.55 0.55 25.81
CA GLN A 78 13.29 -0.15 26.07
C GLN A 78 12.49 -0.32 24.79
N MET A 79 11.88 -1.49 24.61
CA MET A 79 11.03 -1.76 23.45
C MET A 79 9.62 -1.13 23.52
N GLY A 80 9.21 -0.63 24.69
CA GLY A 80 7.92 0.02 24.87
C GLY A 80 6.90 -0.75 25.72
N TYR A 81 7.20 -2.00 26.11
CA TYR A 81 6.24 -2.89 26.78
C TYR A 81 6.10 -2.68 28.30
N MET A 82 6.80 -1.69 28.86
CA MET A 82 6.64 -1.28 30.26
C MET A 82 6.40 0.22 30.36
N PRO A 83 5.28 0.76 29.79
CA PRO A 83 5.08 2.20 29.68
C PRO A 83 4.91 2.82 31.08
N GLN A 84 5.62 3.94 31.31
CA GLN A 84 5.41 4.81 32.45
C GLN A 84 4.49 5.98 32.11
N TYR A 85 4.53 6.44 30.84
CA TYR A 85 3.77 7.59 30.35
C TYR A 85 2.85 7.18 29.22
N TRP A 86 1.62 7.69 29.24
CA TRP A 86 0.58 7.42 28.26
C TRP A 86 0.17 8.67 27.46
N PHE A 87 -0.01 9.83 28.14
CA PHE A 87 -0.51 11.06 27.54
C PHE A 87 0.60 12.06 27.23
N THR A 88 1.71 11.95 27.94
CA THR A 88 2.84 12.87 27.89
C THR A 88 4.14 12.08 27.76
N ASN A 89 5.24 12.82 27.45
CA ASN A 89 6.58 12.22 27.39
C ASN A 89 6.68 11.01 26.44
N HIS A 90 6.49 11.26 25.15
CA HIS A 90 6.74 10.28 24.10
C HIS A 90 8.19 10.31 23.57
N ASN A 91 9.14 10.68 24.43
CA ASN A 91 10.57 10.45 24.17
C ASN A 91 10.90 9.01 24.53
N SER A 92 11.18 8.22 23.54
CA SER A 92 11.42 6.78 23.66
C SER A 92 12.80 6.38 23.18
N SER A 93 13.10 5.10 23.21
CA SER A 93 14.35 4.55 22.65
C SER A 93 14.45 4.69 21.14
N PHE A 94 13.36 5.05 20.47
CA PHE A 94 13.28 5.16 19.00
C PHE A 94 13.37 6.60 18.52
N GLY A 95 13.28 7.58 19.40
CA GLY A 95 13.40 9.00 19.07
C GLY A 95 12.60 9.91 20.00
N THR A 96 12.64 11.20 19.71
CA THR A 96 11.91 12.23 20.45
C THR A 96 10.44 12.31 20.00
N GLU A 97 9.60 12.92 20.84
CA GLU A 97 8.20 13.21 20.49
C GLU A 97 8.09 14.06 19.22
N GLU A 98 8.99 15.00 19.00
CA GLU A 98 9.02 15.84 17.78
C GLU A 98 9.33 15.00 16.52
N GLU A 99 10.31 14.10 16.60
CA GLU A 99 10.64 13.19 15.50
C GLU A 99 9.49 12.24 15.19
N LEU A 100 8.79 11.73 16.20
CA LEU A 100 7.58 10.91 16.05
C LEU A 100 6.47 11.66 15.30
N LEU A 101 6.14 12.87 15.75
CA LEU A 101 5.12 13.70 15.11
C LEU A 101 5.46 14.03 13.67
N ASN A 102 6.73 14.37 13.40
CA ASN A 102 7.20 14.61 12.03
C ASN A 102 7.09 13.36 11.17
N MET A 103 7.49 12.19 11.67
CA MET A 103 7.37 10.92 10.95
C MET A 103 5.91 10.63 10.58
N ILE A 104 4.99 10.69 11.54
CA ILE A 104 3.57 10.42 11.30
C ILE A 104 3.01 11.40 10.26
N ARG A 105 3.34 12.68 10.35
CA ARG A 105 2.91 13.70 9.39
C ARG A 105 3.38 13.40 7.96
N VAL A 106 4.68 13.14 7.79
CA VAL A 106 5.29 12.92 6.46
C VAL A 106 4.72 11.67 5.79
N PHE A 107 4.51 10.60 6.54
CA PHE A 107 3.89 9.38 6.00
C PHE A 107 2.39 9.58 5.69
N LYS A 108 1.68 10.32 6.54
CA LYS A 108 0.26 10.64 6.31
C LYS A 108 0.06 11.45 5.01
N GLU A 109 0.98 12.34 4.67
CA GLU A 109 0.99 13.06 3.38
C GLU A 109 1.15 12.12 2.17
N LYS A 110 1.67 10.90 2.39
CA LYS A 110 1.76 9.84 1.39
C LYS A 110 0.61 8.82 1.47
N GLY A 111 -0.39 9.06 2.31
CA GLY A 111 -1.53 8.17 2.49
C GLY A 111 -1.28 6.97 3.40
N ILE A 112 -0.21 6.98 4.20
CA ILE A 112 0.15 5.88 5.10
C ILE A 112 -0.32 6.17 6.52
N GLY A 113 -1.03 5.21 7.12
CA GLY A 113 -1.44 5.27 8.53
C GLY A 113 -0.45 4.58 9.47
N PHE A 114 -0.22 5.16 10.65
CA PHE A 114 0.53 4.49 11.71
C PHE A 114 -0.40 3.79 12.69
N ILE A 115 -0.03 2.57 13.07
CA ILE A 115 -0.67 1.77 14.11
C ILE A 115 0.19 1.87 15.37
N ALA A 116 -0.36 2.44 16.44
CA ALA A 116 0.32 2.50 17.73
C ALA A 116 0.28 1.14 18.42
N ASP A 117 1.40 0.73 18.99
CA ASP A 117 1.43 -0.38 19.98
C ASP A 117 0.90 0.14 21.32
N VAL A 118 -0.24 -0.37 21.75
CA VAL A 118 -0.97 0.12 22.94
C VAL A 118 -0.92 -0.93 24.05
N VAL A 119 -0.14 -0.61 25.06
CA VAL A 119 0.04 -1.45 26.25
C VAL A 119 -0.85 -0.91 27.36
N ILE A 120 -2.00 -1.55 27.57
CA ILE A 120 -3.00 -1.17 28.58
C ILE A 120 -3.37 -2.33 29.52
N ASN A 121 -2.90 -3.54 29.26
CA ASN A 121 -3.03 -4.63 30.23
C ASN A 121 -2.34 -4.25 31.54
N HIS A 122 -1.13 -3.69 31.43
CA HIS A 122 -0.29 -3.37 32.56
C HIS A 122 0.41 -2.02 32.37
N ARG A 123 0.95 -1.49 33.46
CA ARG A 123 1.72 -0.24 33.47
C ARG A 123 2.84 -0.30 34.48
N ASN A 124 3.95 0.42 34.23
CA ASN A 124 5.07 0.47 35.14
C ASN A 124 5.08 1.78 35.96
N GLY A 125 5.47 1.72 37.23
CA GLY A 125 5.71 2.90 38.04
C GLY A 125 7.01 3.61 37.65
N VAL A 126 7.17 4.86 38.10
CA VAL A 126 8.37 5.66 37.78
C VAL A 126 9.56 5.22 38.62
N THR A 127 9.35 4.98 39.90
CA THR A 127 10.41 4.52 40.83
C THR A 127 10.08 3.17 41.46
N ASN A 128 8.80 2.78 41.44
CA ASN A 128 8.32 1.60 42.11
C ASN A 128 6.98 1.08 41.53
N TRP A 129 6.30 0.21 42.30
CA TRP A 129 5.17 -0.59 41.86
C TRP A 129 3.86 0.19 41.58
N THR A 130 3.58 1.26 42.35
CA THR A 130 2.27 1.91 42.33
C THR A 130 2.33 3.43 42.04
N ASP A 131 3.52 3.96 41.78
CA ASP A 131 3.73 5.39 41.61
C ASP A 131 3.64 5.84 40.15
N PHE A 132 2.56 5.47 39.49
CA PHE A 132 2.27 5.97 38.13
C PHE A 132 2.22 7.50 38.11
N PRO A 133 2.83 8.15 37.11
CA PRO A 133 2.81 9.60 37.01
C PRO A 133 1.38 10.13 36.88
N THR A 134 1.17 11.33 37.42
CA THR A 134 0.00 12.12 37.08
C THR A 134 0.30 12.85 35.79
N GLU A 135 -0.51 12.61 34.76
CA GLU A 135 -0.34 13.22 33.45
C GLU A 135 -1.50 14.19 33.16
N GLU A 136 -1.30 15.14 32.28
CA GLU A 136 -2.34 16.10 31.91
C GLU A 136 -2.56 16.07 30.39
N TRP A 137 -3.80 15.89 30.00
CA TRP A 137 -4.23 15.95 28.62
C TRP A 137 -5.65 16.50 28.55
N ASN A 138 -5.88 17.39 27.58
CA ASN A 138 -7.18 18.04 27.33
C ASN A 138 -7.79 18.66 28.59
N GLY A 139 -6.95 19.36 29.40
CA GLY A 139 -7.37 20.06 30.61
C GLY A 139 -7.74 19.14 31.77
N THR A 140 -7.54 17.84 31.64
CA THR A 140 -7.85 16.83 32.68
C THR A 140 -6.55 16.20 33.16
N LYS A 141 -6.46 15.99 34.49
CA LYS A 141 -5.37 15.24 35.13
C LYS A 141 -5.75 13.77 35.21
N TRP A 142 -4.92 12.94 34.59
CA TRP A 142 -5.08 11.50 34.49
C TRP A 142 -4.11 10.82 35.47
N LYS A 143 -4.65 9.96 36.32
CA LYS A 143 -3.87 9.19 37.30
C LYS A 143 -4.61 7.90 37.65
N ILE A 144 -3.87 6.80 37.71
CA ILE A 144 -4.31 5.53 38.28
C ILE A 144 -3.56 5.35 39.60
N GLY A 145 -4.28 5.08 40.69
CA GLY A 145 -3.72 4.77 41.98
C GLY A 145 -3.77 3.27 42.28
N PRO A 146 -3.41 2.85 43.52
CA PRO A 146 -3.40 1.44 43.92
C PRO A 146 -4.76 0.74 43.73
N GLU A 147 -5.86 1.48 43.74
CA GLU A 147 -7.22 1.00 43.55
C GLU A 147 -7.50 0.57 42.10
N GLY A 148 -6.66 0.97 41.15
CA GLY A 148 -6.73 0.56 39.74
C GLY A 148 -5.73 -0.55 39.38
N ILE A 149 -5.03 -1.12 40.33
CA ILE A 149 -4.05 -2.20 40.13
C ILE A 149 -4.62 -3.49 40.70
N CYS A 150 -4.56 -4.59 39.95
CA CYS A 150 -5.05 -5.90 40.37
C CYS A 150 -4.36 -6.37 41.65
N ARG A 151 -5.13 -6.89 42.61
CA ARG A 151 -4.60 -7.28 43.94
C ARG A 151 -3.95 -8.65 43.97
N ASN A 152 -4.24 -9.52 43.03
CA ASN A 152 -3.83 -10.91 42.99
C ASN A 152 -2.60 -11.18 42.13
N ASP A 153 -2.20 -10.27 41.27
CA ASP A 153 -1.10 -10.52 40.33
C ASP A 153 0.25 -10.24 40.94
N GLU A 154 0.32 -9.25 41.84
CA GLU A 154 1.57 -8.78 42.36
C GLU A 154 1.56 -8.48 43.84
N VAL A 155 2.65 -8.82 44.43
CA VAL A 155 2.87 -8.44 45.83
C VAL A 155 3.66 -7.14 45.83
N ALA A 156 3.00 -6.01 46.01
CA ALA A 156 3.65 -4.71 46.19
C ALA A 156 4.36 -4.68 47.56
N ASN A 157 5.46 -5.37 47.64
CA ASN A 157 6.33 -5.38 48.85
C ASN A 157 7.34 -4.23 48.81
N ALA A 158 7.16 -3.26 47.95
CA ALA A 158 8.05 -2.13 47.86
C ALA A 158 7.93 -1.24 49.07
N SER A 159 9.04 -1.00 49.74
CA SER A 159 9.09 -0.13 50.90
C SER A 159 8.57 1.27 50.56
N GLY A 160 7.58 1.75 51.29
CA GLY A 160 6.96 3.07 51.12
C GLY A 160 5.88 3.17 50.05
N GLN A 161 5.51 2.07 49.39
CA GLN A 161 4.43 2.05 48.39
C GLN A 161 3.13 1.51 49.01
N ALA A 162 1.99 1.98 48.52
CA ALA A 162 0.69 1.44 48.90
C ALA A 162 0.46 0.07 48.27
N THR A 163 -0.14 -0.85 48.99
CA THR A 163 -0.54 -2.16 48.45
C THR A 163 -1.65 -2.00 47.42
N PRO A 164 -1.60 -2.71 46.26
CA PRO A 164 -2.69 -2.74 45.29
C PRO A 164 -4.02 -3.18 45.93
N THR A 165 -5.11 -2.48 45.59
CA THR A 165 -6.43 -2.70 46.20
C THR A 165 -7.54 -2.86 45.15
N GLY A 166 -7.23 -2.93 43.86
CA GLY A 166 -8.17 -3.21 42.78
C GLY A 166 -8.87 -4.57 42.92
N ALA A 167 -9.73 -4.92 42.00
CA ALA A 167 -10.29 -6.27 41.93
C ALA A 167 -9.21 -7.29 41.55
N ASN A 168 -9.57 -8.56 41.53
CA ASN A 168 -8.72 -9.57 40.94
C ASN A 168 -8.66 -9.38 39.45
N ASP A 169 -7.54 -9.77 38.86
CA ASP A 169 -7.40 -9.78 37.42
C ASP A 169 -8.48 -10.62 36.72
N THR A 170 -8.84 -10.23 35.51
CA THR A 170 -9.91 -10.85 34.72
C THR A 170 -9.37 -11.71 33.57
N GLY A 171 -8.05 -11.78 33.40
CA GLY A 171 -7.38 -12.49 32.31
C GLY A 171 -6.12 -13.24 32.77
N ASP A 172 -5.15 -13.33 31.86
CA ASP A 172 -3.86 -13.98 32.08
C ASP A 172 -2.95 -13.02 32.86
N ASN A 173 -2.24 -13.54 33.90
CA ASN A 173 -1.29 -12.77 34.72
C ASN A 173 -0.08 -12.30 33.89
N PHE A 174 0.47 -11.14 34.28
CA PHE A 174 1.75 -10.63 33.81
C PHE A 174 2.61 -10.09 34.94
N ASP A 175 3.64 -10.84 35.33
CA ASP A 175 4.51 -10.49 36.47
C ASP A 175 5.54 -9.38 36.18
N GLY A 176 5.62 -8.88 34.95
CA GLY A 176 6.64 -7.93 34.51
C GLY A 176 6.34 -6.46 34.85
N ALA A 177 5.07 -6.11 35.06
CA ALA A 177 4.60 -4.77 35.43
C ALA A 177 3.25 -4.89 36.14
N ARG A 178 2.59 -3.77 36.46
CA ARG A 178 1.36 -3.77 37.28
C ARG A 178 0.14 -3.98 36.42
N ASP A 179 -0.51 -5.13 36.54
CA ASP A 179 -1.75 -5.41 35.89
C ASP A 179 -2.86 -4.47 36.34
N LEU A 180 -3.57 -3.91 35.39
CA LEU A 180 -4.61 -2.91 35.63
C LEU A 180 -5.97 -3.56 35.79
N ASP A 181 -6.71 -3.12 36.80
CA ASP A 181 -8.08 -3.54 37.06
C ASP A 181 -9.05 -2.89 36.04
N HIS A 182 -9.29 -3.55 34.94
CA HIS A 182 -10.21 -3.06 33.90
C HIS A 182 -11.67 -3.00 34.34
N THR A 183 -12.04 -3.56 35.52
CA THR A 183 -13.38 -3.35 36.11
C THR A 183 -13.50 -1.99 36.77
N ASN A 184 -12.38 -1.31 37.06
CA ASN A 184 -12.34 -0.01 37.69
C ASN A 184 -12.64 1.10 36.68
N ALA A 185 -13.65 1.93 36.99
CA ALA A 185 -14.10 3.01 36.09
C ALA A 185 -12.99 4.03 35.78
N ASN A 186 -12.10 4.34 36.74
CA ASN A 186 -10.99 5.26 36.53
C ASN A 186 -9.96 4.66 35.56
N VAL A 187 -9.68 3.36 35.65
CA VAL A 187 -8.81 2.65 34.68
C VAL A 187 -9.42 2.72 33.29
N GLN A 188 -10.73 2.40 33.16
CA GLN A 188 -11.43 2.50 31.88
C GLN A 188 -11.38 3.92 31.31
N ASP A 189 -11.59 4.96 32.14
CA ASP A 189 -11.50 6.35 31.71
C ASP A 189 -10.09 6.73 31.25
N ASN A 190 -9.04 6.26 31.95
CA ASN A 190 -7.66 6.47 31.51
C ASN A 190 -7.39 5.75 30.17
N CYS A 191 -7.73 4.46 30.03
CA CYS A 191 -7.46 3.67 28.81
C CYS A 191 -8.14 4.28 27.56
N LYS A 192 -9.44 4.58 27.64
CA LYS A 192 -10.17 5.14 26.48
C LYS A 192 -9.68 6.53 26.08
N ASN A 193 -9.30 7.37 27.07
CA ASN A 193 -8.76 8.70 26.79
C ASN A 193 -7.31 8.64 26.32
N TYR A 194 -6.51 7.67 26.77
CA TYR A 194 -5.19 7.42 26.21
C TYR A 194 -5.27 7.07 24.72
N GLN A 195 -6.14 6.13 24.33
CA GLN A 195 -6.35 5.82 22.91
C GLN A 195 -6.79 7.06 22.11
N LYS A 196 -7.69 7.86 22.67
CA LYS A 196 -8.14 9.09 22.03
C LYS A 196 -7.01 10.11 21.91
N CYS A 197 -6.13 10.23 22.90
CA CYS A 197 -4.94 11.08 22.85
C CYS A 197 -3.99 10.64 21.73
N LEU A 198 -3.76 9.34 21.56
CA LEU A 198 -2.91 8.83 20.48
C LEU A 198 -3.43 9.24 19.09
N MET A 199 -4.74 9.24 18.89
CA MET A 199 -5.34 9.67 17.62
C MET A 199 -5.35 11.19 17.45
N GLU A 200 -5.81 11.93 18.45
CA GLU A 200 -6.04 13.38 18.33
C GLU A 200 -4.75 14.20 18.44
N LYS A 201 -3.84 13.84 19.35
CA LYS A 201 -2.58 14.55 19.56
C LYS A 201 -1.48 14.06 18.64
N TYR A 202 -1.32 12.73 18.52
CA TYR A 202 -0.20 12.14 17.79
C TYR A 202 -0.53 11.78 16.34
N GLY A 203 -1.82 11.59 15.99
CA GLY A 203 -2.26 11.36 14.63
C GLY A 203 -2.19 9.91 14.16
N TYR A 204 -2.16 8.94 15.09
CA TYR A 204 -2.25 7.53 14.74
C TYR A 204 -3.59 7.19 14.07
N ALA A 205 -3.56 6.28 13.11
CA ALA A 205 -4.76 5.79 12.43
C ALA A 205 -5.47 4.68 13.22
N GLY A 206 -4.76 4.02 14.10
CA GLY A 206 -5.33 2.92 14.89
C GLY A 206 -4.32 2.28 15.85
N PHE A 207 -4.67 1.10 16.33
CA PHE A 207 -4.00 0.45 17.44
C PHE A 207 -3.67 -1.03 17.18
N ARG A 208 -2.53 -1.46 17.68
CA ARG A 208 -2.29 -2.84 18.06
C ARG A 208 -2.37 -2.93 19.58
N LEU A 209 -3.29 -3.70 20.10
CA LEU A 209 -3.47 -3.90 21.52
C LEU A 209 -2.60 -5.06 21.99
N ASP A 210 -1.68 -4.75 22.90
CA ASP A 210 -0.76 -5.70 23.50
C ASP A 210 -1.47 -6.63 24.50
N MET A 211 -1.06 -7.91 24.51
CA MET A 211 -1.45 -8.89 25.54
C MET A 211 -2.95 -8.88 25.90
N VAL A 212 -3.81 -8.96 24.88
CA VAL A 212 -5.27 -8.86 25.10
C VAL A 212 -5.90 -10.10 25.79
N LYS A 213 -5.13 -11.12 26.11
CA LYS A 213 -5.53 -12.21 27.01
C LYS A 213 -5.58 -11.78 28.47
N GLY A 214 -4.84 -10.72 28.83
CA GLY A 214 -4.77 -10.22 30.19
C GLY A 214 -6.03 -9.47 30.63
N TYR A 215 -6.97 -9.16 29.72
CA TYR A 215 -8.26 -8.54 30.09
C TYR A 215 -9.36 -8.92 29.10
N GLY A 216 -10.61 -8.84 29.55
CA GLY A 216 -11.75 -9.28 28.73
C GLY A 216 -12.01 -8.41 27.48
N GLY A 217 -12.34 -9.03 26.36
CA GLY A 217 -12.62 -8.35 25.09
C GLY A 217 -13.71 -7.27 25.17
N GLN A 218 -14.64 -7.36 26.13
CA GLN A 218 -15.65 -6.32 26.37
C GLN A 218 -15.05 -4.96 26.76
N TYR A 219 -13.87 -4.92 27.36
CA TYR A 219 -13.17 -3.67 27.67
C TYR A 219 -12.57 -3.04 26.41
N THR A 220 -12.00 -3.85 25.52
CA THR A 220 -11.61 -3.39 24.18
C THR A 220 -12.78 -2.74 23.46
N LYS A 221 -13.97 -3.36 23.52
CA LYS A 221 -15.21 -2.77 22.97
C LYS A 221 -15.46 -1.38 23.52
N ILE A 222 -15.48 -1.22 24.86
CA ILE A 222 -15.71 0.07 25.52
C ILE A 222 -14.71 1.14 25.04
N TYR A 223 -13.44 0.78 24.93
CA TYR A 223 -12.39 1.71 24.57
C TYR A 223 -12.48 2.12 23.09
N ASN A 224 -12.72 1.17 22.19
CA ASN A 224 -12.84 1.44 20.77
C ASN A 224 -14.15 2.16 20.42
N GLU A 225 -15.27 1.87 21.11
CA GLU A 225 -16.52 2.63 20.95
C GLU A 225 -16.36 4.11 21.36
N TYR A 226 -15.46 4.43 22.27
CA TYR A 226 -15.17 5.80 22.67
C TYR A 226 -14.13 6.48 21.76
N SER A 227 -13.01 5.82 21.45
CA SER A 227 -11.91 6.40 20.70
C SER A 227 -12.13 6.38 19.19
N GLN A 228 -12.95 5.45 18.66
CA GLN A 228 -13.30 5.31 17.24
C GLN A 228 -12.07 5.18 16.31
N PRO A 229 -11.13 4.23 16.54
CA PRO A 229 -10.01 4.04 15.64
C PRO A 229 -10.49 3.56 14.27
N GLU A 230 -9.77 3.94 13.21
CA GLU A 230 -10.01 3.42 11.86
C GLU A 230 -9.58 1.95 11.75
N PHE A 231 -8.49 1.60 12.46
CA PHE A 231 -7.92 0.25 12.50
C PHE A 231 -7.65 -0.17 13.93
N CYS A 232 -7.98 -1.41 14.26
CA CYS A 232 -7.63 -2.02 15.54
C CYS A 232 -7.36 -3.50 15.39
N VAL A 233 -6.23 -3.98 15.94
CA VAL A 233 -5.85 -5.39 15.97
C VAL A 233 -5.36 -5.78 17.35
N GLY A 234 -5.84 -6.89 17.92
CA GLY A 234 -5.41 -7.40 19.21
C GLY A 234 -4.44 -8.57 19.08
N GLU A 235 -3.50 -8.63 20.00
CA GLU A 235 -2.62 -9.78 20.18
C GLU A 235 -3.27 -10.82 21.07
N TYR A 236 -4.19 -11.61 20.51
CA TYR A 236 -4.73 -12.78 21.18
C TYR A 236 -3.90 -14.02 20.82
N TRP A 237 -2.81 -14.25 21.56
CA TRP A 237 -1.85 -15.32 21.25
C TRP A 237 -2.42 -16.71 21.56
N ASP A 238 -3.08 -17.30 20.59
CA ASP A 238 -3.66 -18.64 20.70
C ASP A 238 -3.71 -19.34 19.33
N ALA A 239 -3.40 -20.66 19.33
CA ALA A 239 -3.51 -21.47 18.12
C ALA A 239 -4.98 -21.85 17.77
N SER A 240 -5.89 -21.69 18.71
CA SER A 240 -7.29 -22.06 18.56
C SER A 240 -8.08 -21.00 17.80
N TYR A 241 -8.63 -21.36 16.65
CA TYR A 241 -9.59 -20.54 15.91
C TYR A 241 -10.76 -20.08 16.79
N ASP A 242 -11.35 -21.00 17.57
CA ASP A 242 -12.52 -20.69 18.39
C ASP A 242 -12.19 -19.71 19.52
N ALA A 243 -11.00 -19.79 20.12
CA ALA A 243 -10.58 -18.87 21.16
C ALA A 243 -10.37 -17.44 20.60
N VAL A 244 -9.65 -17.30 19.49
CA VAL A 244 -9.45 -16.01 18.82
C VAL A 244 -10.78 -15.42 18.35
N LYS A 245 -11.63 -16.26 17.76
CA LYS A 245 -12.99 -15.87 17.35
C LYS A 245 -13.83 -15.35 18.51
N ALA A 246 -13.82 -16.07 19.63
CA ALA A 246 -14.59 -15.68 20.83
C ALA A 246 -14.12 -14.32 21.36
N TRP A 247 -12.83 -14.04 21.34
CA TRP A 247 -12.30 -12.74 21.72
C TRP A 247 -12.77 -11.62 20.73
N ILE A 248 -12.66 -11.85 19.42
CA ILE A 248 -13.15 -10.89 18.42
C ILE A 248 -14.65 -10.59 18.65
N ASP A 249 -15.46 -11.62 18.89
CA ASP A 249 -16.89 -11.45 19.16
C ASP A 249 -17.14 -10.67 20.45
N ALA A 250 -16.33 -10.91 21.51
CA ALA A 250 -16.42 -10.19 22.78
C ALA A 250 -16.08 -8.70 22.64
N THR A 251 -15.20 -8.33 21.69
CA THR A 251 -14.95 -6.91 21.36
C THR A 251 -16.11 -6.24 20.62
N GLY A 252 -17.20 -6.96 20.34
CA GLY A 252 -18.28 -6.47 19.47
C GLY A 252 -17.81 -6.26 18.03
N LYS A 253 -16.73 -6.95 17.61
CA LYS A 253 -16.07 -6.80 16.30
C LYS A 253 -15.50 -5.41 16.05
N THR A 254 -15.18 -4.67 17.09
CA THR A 254 -14.45 -3.38 17.00
C THR A 254 -12.94 -3.55 16.92
N SER A 255 -12.44 -4.80 16.98
CA SER A 255 -11.05 -5.15 16.78
C SER A 255 -10.93 -6.41 15.92
N ALA A 256 -9.97 -6.42 15.02
CA ALA A 256 -9.41 -7.62 14.42
C ALA A 256 -8.44 -8.30 15.41
N ALA A 257 -7.92 -9.47 15.04
CA ALA A 257 -6.85 -10.14 15.77
C ALA A 257 -5.70 -10.55 14.84
N PHE A 258 -4.48 -10.61 15.36
CA PHE A 258 -3.41 -11.32 14.70
C PHE A 258 -3.76 -12.79 14.55
N ASP A 259 -3.60 -13.32 13.35
CA ASP A 259 -4.03 -14.68 13.00
C ASP A 259 -2.98 -15.72 13.40
N PHE A 260 -2.86 -15.95 14.72
CA PHE A 260 -2.00 -17.00 15.26
C PHE A 260 -2.39 -18.41 14.77
N PRO A 261 -3.69 -18.77 14.62
CA PRO A 261 -4.07 -20.02 13.98
C PRO A 261 -3.46 -20.20 12.58
N CYS A 262 -3.49 -19.17 11.74
CA CYS A 262 -2.83 -19.15 10.42
C CYS A 262 -1.31 -19.26 10.54
N LYS A 263 -0.69 -18.51 11.44
CA LYS A 263 0.76 -18.56 11.73
C LYS A 263 1.21 -19.98 12.04
N TYR A 264 0.49 -20.69 12.92
CA TYR A 264 0.83 -22.07 13.28
C TYR A 264 0.54 -23.06 12.16
N ALA A 265 -0.49 -22.84 11.35
CA ALA A 265 -0.74 -23.60 10.13
C ALA A 265 0.41 -23.44 9.12
N ILE A 266 0.91 -22.21 8.92
CA ILE A 266 2.08 -21.93 8.09
C ILE A 266 3.32 -22.67 8.64
N ASN A 267 3.62 -22.53 9.95
CA ASN A 267 4.75 -23.23 10.55
C ASN A 267 4.67 -24.75 10.31
N SER A 268 3.48 -25.33 10.46
CA SER A 268 3.28 -26.77 10.26
C SER A 268 3.40 -27.20 8.80
N ALA A 269 2.89 -26.39 7.88
CA ALA A 269 2.92 -26.70 6.45
C ALA A 269 4.33 -26.66 5.86
N PHE A 270 5.16 -25.73 6.30
CA PHE A 270 6.51 -25.52 5.78
C PHE A 270 7.59 -26.31 6.54
N SER A 271 7.21 -27.13 7.51
CA SER A 271 8.12 -28.02 8.22
C SER A 271 8.23 -29.40 7.56
N GLY A 272 9.35 -30.09 7.72
CA GLY A 272 9.55 -31.46 7.22
C GLY A 272 9.31 -31.58 5.72
N ASP A 273 8.34 -32.41 5.34
CA ASP A 273 8.03 -32.75 3.95
C ASP A 273 7.14 -31.71 3.22
N TRP A 274 6.95 -30.54 3.79
CA TRP A 274 6.10 -29.49 3.20
C TRP A 274 4.68 -29.96 2.91
N ASP A 275 4.00 -30.44 3.94
CA ASP A 275 2.60 -30.86 3.86
C ASP A 275 1.66 -29.64 3.74
N MET A 276 1.46 -29.17 2.52
CA MET A 276 0.62 -28.01 2.23
C MET A 276 -0.85 -28.21 2.55
N THR A 277 -1.29 -29.45 2.88
CA THR A 277 -2.65 -29.68 3.37
C THR A 277 -2.91 -28.97 4.71
N LYS A 278 -1.86 -28.63 5.46
CA LYS A 278 -1.96 -27.84 6.70
C LYS A 278 -2.37 -26.38 6.47
N LEU A 279 -2.16 -25.86 5.27
CA LEU A 279 -2.61 -24.50 4.90
C LEU A 279 -4.12 -24.45 4.59
N VAL A 280 -4.81 -25.58 4.63
CA VAL A 280 -6.20 -25.67 4.18
C VAL A 280 -7.08 -26.31 5.24
N TRP A 281 -8.20 -25.65 5.53
CA TRP A 281 -9.26 -26.17 6.38
C TRP A 281 -10.53 -26.36 5.55
N LYS A 282 -11.35 -27.34 5.93
CA LYS A 282 -12.61 -27.64 5.22
C LYS A 282 -13.78 -26.91 5.86
N ALA A 283 -14.29 -25.89 5.19
CA ALA A 283 -15.56 -25.29 5.53
C ALA A 283 -16.69 -26.31 5.30
N ASN A 284 -17.55 -26.49 6.29
CA ASN A 284 -18.69 -27.43 6.22
C ASN A 284 -18.32 -28.83 5.73
N ARG A 285 -17.09 -29.27 5.95
CA ARG A 285 -16.51 -30.57 5.54
C ARG A 285 -16.39 -30.78 4.02
N THR A 286 -16.65 -29.79 3.19
CA THR A 286 -16.71 -29.93 1.74
C THR A 286 -15.86 -28.96 0.97
N THR A 287 -15.76 -27.71 1.43
CA THR A 287 -15.06 -26.64 0.70
C THR A 287 -13.72 -26.33 1.34
N ASP A 288 -12.66 -26.42 0.57
CA ASP A 288 -11.31 -26.05 1.01
C ASP A 288 -11.20 -24.52 1.11
N GLN A 289 -10.69 -24.05 2.26
CA GLN A 289 -10.43 -22.62 2.53
C GLN A 289 -9.05 -22.49 3.17
N PRO A 290 -8.34 -21.35 3.02
CA PRO A 290 -7.10 -21.12 3.74
C PRO A 290 -7.29 -21.25 5.25
N ALA A 291 -6.30 -21.81 5.94
CA ALA A 291 -6.34 -22.04 7.38
C ALA A 291 -6.27 -20.73 8.17
N GLY A 292 -6.77 -20.75 9.41
CA GLY A 292 -6.74 -19.60 10.33
C GLY A 292 -8.04 -18.79 10.33
N MET A 293 -7.99 -17.56 10.81
CA MET A 293 -9.13 -16.65 10.86
C MET A 293 -9.58 -16.22 9.46
N ILE A 294 -8.71 -16.31 8.46
CA ILE A 294 -9.08 -16.15 7.05
C ILE A 294 -10.01 -17.27 6.57
N HIS A 295 -10.12 -18.34 7.35
CA HIS A 295 -11.12 -19.36 7.17
C HIS A 295 -12.53 -18.78 7.31
N PHE A 296 -13.51 -19.49 6.86
CA PHE A 296 -14.90 -19.13 6.72
C PHE A 296 -15.45 -18.22 7.86
N GLY A 297 -15.80 -16.98 7.52
CA GLY A 297 -16.60 -16.07 8.33
C GLY A 297 -15.83 -14.92 9.02
N TYR A 298 -14.50 -14.99 9.12
CA TYR A 298 -13.71 -13.97 9.83
C TYR A 298 -12.52 -13.37 9.04
N PRO A 299 -12.48 -13.43 7.70
CA PRO A 299 -11.34 -12.91 6.96
C PRO A 299 -11.14 -11.40 7.16
N GLN A 300 -12.21 -10.61 7.32
CA GLN A 300 -12.14 -9.18 7.61
C GLN A 300 -11.39 -8.89 8.91
N TYR A 301 -11.49 -9.78 9.89
CA TYR A 301 -10.92 -9.60 11.23
C TYR A 301 -9.60 -10.36 11.41
N SER A 302 -9.00 -10.83 10.32
CA SER A 302 -7.73 -11.54 10.30
C SER A 302 -6.60 -10.61 9.89
N VAL A 303 -5.60 -10.42 10.75
CA VAL A 303 -4.30 -9.83 10.37
C VAL A 303 -3.29 -10.97 10.29
N THR A 304 -2.98 -11.38 9.06
CA THR A 304 -2.08 -12.51 8.80
C THR A 304 -0.61 -12.10 8.89
N PHE A 305 0.24 -12.98 9.36
CA PHE A 305 1.68 -12.75 9.49
C PHE A 305 2.48 -14.06 9.43
N VAL A 306 3.74 -13.99 9.08
CA VAL A 306 4.67 -15.13 9.07
C VAL A 306 5.47 -15.16 10.38
N ASP A 307 6.09 -14.06 10.74
CA ASP A 307 6.72 -13.82 12.04
C ASP A 307 6.38 -12.44 12.56
N ASN A 308 6.56 -12.24 13.86
CA ASN A 308 6.57 -10.95 14.54
C ASN A 308 7.81 -10.85 15.45
N HIS A 309 7.93 -9.75 16.17
CA HIS A 309 9.06 -9.47 17.06
C HIS A 309 9.24 -10.53 18.18
N ASP A 310 8.14 -11.14 18.66
CA ASP A 310 8.19 -12.17 19.71
C ASP A 310 8.40 -13.56 19.13
N THR A 311 7.62 -13.96 18.13
CA THR A 311 7.77 -15.32 17.55
C THR A 311 9.14 -15.53 16.92
N TYR A 312 9.75 -14.48 16.38
CA TYR A 312 11.10 -14.53 15.82
C TYR A 312 12.18 -14.81 16.88
N ARG A 313 11.91 -14.48 18.14
CA ARG A 313 12.82 -14.60 19.28
C ARG A 313 12.57 -15.88 20.10
N GLU A 314 11.34 -16.23 20.35
CA GLU A 314 10.89 -17.16 21.39
C GLU A 314 10.74 -18.63 20.93
N GLY A 315 11.50 -19.08 19.96
CA GLY A 315 11.46 -20.49 19.53
C GLY A 315 10.25 -20.85 18.64
N SER A 316 9.34 -19.91 18.38
CA SER A 316 8.25 -20.03 17.41
C SER A 316 8.61 -19.41 16.07
N LYS A 317 9.87 -19.02 15.88
CA LYS A 317 10.39 -18.47 14.63
C LYS A 317 10.09 -19.41 13.47
N PHE A 318 9.65 -18.83 12.38
CA PHE A 318 9.44 -19.56 11.15
C PHE A 318 10.75 -20.13 10.60
N GLY A 319 10.77 -21.43 10.33
CA GLY A 319 11.98 -22.16 9.89
C GLY A 319 11.97 -22.56 8.41
N GLY A 320 10.92 -22.20 7.66
CA GLY A 320 10.78 -22.53 6.23
C GLY A 320 11.26 -21.43 5.28
N ASP A 321 10.82 -21.48 4.02
CA ASP A 321 11.08 -20.43 3.03
C ASP A 321 10.23 -19.20 3.32
N VAL A 322 10.91 -18.14 3.80
CA VAL A 322 10.29 -16.89 4.24
C VAL A 322 9.51 -16.20 3.11
N VAL A 323 10.06 -16.23 1.89
CA VAL A 323 9.41 -15.56 0.76
C VAL A 323 8.17 -16.34 0.31
N ALA A 324 8.25 -17.66 0.26
CA ALA A 324 7.10 -18.51 -0.07
C ALA A 324 5.97 -18.38 0.98
N ALA A 325 6.31 -18.28 2.27
CA ALA A 325 5.31 -18.04 3.32
C ALA A 325 4.68 -16.64 3.23
N ASN A 326 5.47 -15.61 2.91
CA ASN A 326 4.93 -14.28 2.62
C ASN A 326 4.09 -14.28 1.33
N ALA A 327 4.47 -15.05 0.30
CA ALA A 327 3.65 -15.20 -0.91
C ALA A 327 2.28 -15.80 -0.57
N PHE A 328 2.18 -16.73 0.38
CA PHE A 328 0.91 -17.26 0.85
C PHE A 328 0.03 -16.19 1.51
N ILE A 329 0.53 -15.43 2.50
CA ILE A 329 -0.28 -14.41 3.16
C ILE A 329 -0.63 -13.24 2.23
N LEU A 330 0.29 -12.83 1.35
CA LEU A 330 0.06 -11.77 0.37
C LEU A 330 -0.92 -12.17 -0.74
N SER A 331 -1.10 -13.47 -0.99
CA SER A 331 -2.08 -14.00 -1.94
C SER A 331 -3.35 -14.55 -1.26
N SER A 332 -3.56 -14.27 0.02
CA SER A 332 -4.74 -14.72 0.76
C SER A 332 -5.64 -13.54 1.15
N PRO A 333 -6.93 -13.77 1.49
CA PRO A 333 -7.74 -12.77 2.21
C PRO A 333 -7.11 -12.45 3.57
N GLY A 334 -7.74 -11.58 4.33
CA GLY A 334 -7.15 -10.98 5.53
C GLY A 334 -6.22 -9.82 5.18
N THR A 335 -5.77 -9.11 6.19
CA THR A 335 -4.80 -8.02 6.03
C THR A 335 -3.40 -8.57 6.30
N PRO A 336 -2.53 -8.69 5.30
CA PRO A 336 -1.18 -9.21 5.52
C PRO A 336 -0.30 -8.19 6.24
N CYS A 337 0.41 -8.65 7.26
CA CYS A 337 1.41 -7.90 8.01
C CYS A 337 2.80 -8.47 7.70
N VAL A 338 3.61 -7.71 6.98
CA VAL A 338 5.00 -8.06 6.67
C VAL A 338 5.90 -7.66 7.84
N PHE A 339 6.76 -8.56 8.29
CA PHE A 339 7.68 -8.31 9.38
C PHE A 339 8.93 -7.56 8.90
N LEU A 340 9.43 -6.56 9.66
CA LEU A 340 10.55 -5.71 9.24
C LEU A 340 11.82 -6.52 8.90
N ARG A 341 12.16 -7.57 9.66
CA ARG A 341 13.31 -8.43 9.33
C ARG A 341 13.14 -9.13 7.98
N HIS A 342 11.91 -9.60 7.68
CA HIS A 342 11.63 -10.18 6.38
C HIS A 342 11.73 -9.13 5.26
N TRP A 343 11.25 -7.90 5.52
CA TRP A 343 11.40 -6.80 4.57
C TRP A 343 12.87 -6.45 4.32
N ILE A 344 13.69 -6.30 5.36
CA ILE A 344 15.11 -5.96 5.22
C ILE A 344 15.86 -7.06 4.43
N ASP A 345 15.61 -8.33 4.77
CA ASP A 345 16.37 -9.45 4.23
C ASP A 345 15.90 -9.88 2.82
N TYR A 346 14.62 -9.65 2.47
CA TYR A 346 13.99 -10.20 1.26
C TYR A 346 13.18 -9.17 0.47
N LYS A 347 13.41 -7.86 0.64
CA LYS A 347 12.55 -6.83 0.05
C LYS A 347 12.42 -6.92 -1.47
N GLU A 348 13.47 -7.28 -2.17
CA GLU A 348 13.44 -7.37 -3.63
C GLU A 348 12.52 -8.50 -4.11
N GLN A 349 12.40 -9.58 -3.35
CA GLN A 349 11.47 -10.67 -3.63
C GLN A 349 10.04 -10.35 -3.14
N LEU A 350 9.89 -9.57 -2.06
CA LEU A 350 8.58 -9.22 -1.50
C LEU A 350 7.87 -8.11 -2.29
N LYS A 351 8.62 -7.16 -2.85
CA LYS A 351 8.08 -6.04 -3.64
C LYS A 351 7.10 -6.49 -4.73
N PRO A 352 7.46 -7.41 -5.65
CA PRO A 352 6.55 -7.83 -6.71
C PRO A 352 5.32 -8.58 -6.17
N LEU A 353 5.42 -9.30 -5.05
CA LEU A 353 4.28 -9.97 -4.42
C LEU A 353 3.26 -8.97 -3.88
N ILE A 354 3.74 -7.92 -3.19
CA ILE A 354 2.90 -6.84 -2.67
C ILE A 354 2.22 -6.08 -3.82
N LEU A 355 2.99 -5.74 -4.86
CA LEU A 355 2.46 -5.01 -6.02
C LEU A 355 1.40 -5.84 -6.78
N ALA A 356 1.60 -7.15 -6.93
CA ALA A 356 0.63 -8.04 -7.56
C ALA A 356 -0.69 -8.11 -6.78
N ARG A 357 -0.63 -8.19 -5.44
CA ARG A 357 -1.81 -8.10 -4.57
C ARG A 357 -2.58 -6.80 -4.82
N LYS A 358 -1.87 -5.66 -4.78
CA LYS A 358 -2.47 -4.33 -4.99
C LYS A 358 -3.02 -4.17 -6.41
N ALA A 359 -2.31 -4.66 -7.43
CA ALA A 359 -2.76 -4.59 -8.82
C ALA A 359 -4.05 -5.37 -9.06
N CYS A 360 -4.18 -6.55 -8.45
CA CYS A 360 -5.41 -7.35 -8.53
C CYS A 360 -6.54 -6.81 -7.62
N GLY A 361 -6.26 -5.87 -6.71
CA GLY A 361 -7.23 -5.39 -5.73
C GLY A 361 -7.66 -6.50 -4.75
N VAL A 362 -6.72 -7.31 -4.29
CA VAL A 362 -7.01 -8.35 -3.31
C VAL A 362 -7.24 -7.71 -1.95
N SER A 363 -8.42 -7.88 -1.41
CA SER A 363 -8.85 -7.34 -0.13
C SER A 363 -8.83 -8.39 0.99
N ASN A 364 -9.09 -7.92 2.20
CA ASN A 364 -9.25 -8.79 3.36
C ASN A 364 -10.47 -9.73 3.27
N THR A 365 -11.43 -9.47 2.38
CA THR A 365 -12.64 -10.29 2.17
C THR A 365 -12.69 -10.96 0.80
N SER A 366 -11.61 -10.91 0.02
CA SER A 366 -11.52 -11.53 -1.28
C SER A 366 -11.85 -13.02 -1.25
N LYS A 367 -12.58 -13.48 -2.27
CA LYS A 367 -12.86 -14.92 -2.45
C LYS A 367 -11.60 -15.67 -2.84
N VAL A 368 -11.44 -16.90 -2.33
CA VAL A 368 -10.37 -17.84 -2.69
C VAL A 368 -10.97 -19.13 -3.21
N ASP A 369 -10.43 -19.64 -4.32
CA ASP A 369 -10.63 -21.00 -4.78
C ASP A 369 -9.32 -21.76 -4.62
N VAL A 370 -9.26 -22.65 -3.63
CA VAL A 370 -8.15 -23.60 -3.47
C VAL A 370 -8.27 -24.71 -4.52
N ILE A 371 -7.34 -24.72 -5.46
CA ILE A 371 -7.33 -25.66 -6.59
C ILE A 371 -6.65 -26.96 -6.19
N ARG A 372 -5.56 -26.85 -5.42
CA ARG A 372 -4.78 -28.01 -4.98
C ARG A 372 -4.16 -27.75 -3.62
N SER A 373 -4.10 -28.78 -2.81
CA SER A 373 -3.38 -28.80 -1.53
C SER A 373 -2.92 -30.23 -1.24
N GLU A 374 -1.61 -30.45 -1.33
CA GLU A 374 -0.96 -31.73 -1.10
C GLU A 374 0.48 -31.54 -0.66
N THR A 375 1.24 -32.60 -0.40
CA THR A 375 2.67 -32.47 -0.09
C THR A 375 3.41 -31.78 -1.22
N GLY A 376 4.14 -30.70 -0.89
CA GLY A 376 4.93 -29.90 -1.82
C GLY A 376 4.12 -29.04 -2.79
N CYS A 377 2.80 -28.91 -2.61
CA CYS A 377 1.98 -28.13 -3.52
C CYS A 377 0.74 -27.53 -2.85
N TYR A 378 0.62 -26.21 -2.89
CA TYR A 378 -0.61 -25.46 -2.68
C TYR A 378 -0.84 -24.57 -3.89
N VAL A 379 -2.02 -24.59 -4.49
CA VAL A 379 -2.40 -23.77 -5.64
C VAL A 379 -3.77 -23.16 -5.39
N ALA A 380 -3.88 -21.84 -5.58
CA ALA A 380 -5.13 -21.12 -5.40
C ALA A 380 -5.30 -19.98 -6.39
N LYS A 381 -6.55 -19.59 -6.63
CA LYS A 381 -6.98 -18.34 -7.27
C LYS A 381 -7.66 -17.45 -6.24
N ILE A 382 -7.28 -16.20 -6.22
CA ILE A 382 -7.81 -15.18 -5.33
C ILE A 382 -8.43 -14.08 -6.17
N TYR A 383 -9.71 -13.78 -5.93
CA TYR A 383 -10.49 -12.85 -6.75
C TYR A 383 -10.49 -11.48 -6.07
N GLY A 384 -9.69 -10.57 -6.60
CA GLY A 384 -9.68 -9.17 -6.17
C GLY A 384 -10.70 -8.31 -6.93
N SER A 385 -10.79 -7.05 -6.57
CA SER A 385 -11.72 -6.07 -7.18
C SER A 385 -11.33 -5.69 -8.60
N LYS A 386 -10.05 -5.86 -8.97
CA LYS A 386 -9.46 -5.44 -10.26
C LYS A 386 -8.97 -6.62 -11.09
N GLY A 387 -8.87 -7.81 -10.50
CA GLY A 387 -8.35 -8.97 -11.20
C GLY A 387 -8.23 -10.22 -10.33
N THR A 388 -7.68 -11.27 -10.91
CA THR A 388 -7.46 -12.55 -10.23
C THR A 388 -5.97 -12.76 -10.01
N LEU A 389 -5.59 -13.05 -8.77
CA LEU A 389 -4.25 -13.43 -8.40
C LEU A 389 -4.16 -14.97 -8.38
N GLY A 390 -3.17 -15.53 -9.06
CA GLY A 390 -2.84 -16.96 -9.01
C GLY A 390 -1.61 -17.18 -8.15
N VAL A 391 -1.58 -18.21 -7.34
CA VAL A 391 -0.42 -18.55 -6.52
C VAL A 391 -0.19 -20.06 -6.51
N ARG A 392 1.09 -20.45 -6.57
CA ARG A 392 1.57 -21.78 -6.22
C ARG A 392 2.64 -21.65 -5.12
N ILE A 393 2.51 -22.45 -4.07
CA ILE A 393 3.49 -22.58 -2.99
C ILE A 393 3.95 -24.04 -2.97
N GLY A 394 5.26 -24.26 -2.85
CA GLY A 394 5.91 -25.57 -2.90
C GLY A 394 6.70 -25.77 -4.20
N TRP A 395 7.29 -26.95 -4.35
CA TRP A 395 8.22 -27.27 -5.47
C TRP A 395 7.54 -27.89 -6.69
N THR A 396 6.31 -28.40 -6.56
CA THR A 396 5.61 -29.08 -7.67
C THR A 396 5.09 -28.05 -8.66
N THR A 397 5.51 -28.15 -9.92
CA THR A 397 5.14 -27.22 -11.00
C THR A 397 4.05 -27.76 -11.93
N ASP A 398 3.56 -28.97 -11.69
CA ASP A 398 2.59 -29.67 -12.55
C ASP A 398 1.28 -28.88 -12.77
N TYR A 399 0.97 -27.98 -11.85
CA TYR A 399 -0.26 -27.16 -11.88
C TYR A 399 -0.04 -25.75 -12.42
N ASP A 400 1.18 -25.36 -12.82
CA ASP A 400 1.48 -24.03 -13.35
C ASP A 400 0.65 -23.73 -14.62
N ASN A 401 0.28 -24.76 -15.38
CA ASN A 401 -0.61 -24.64 -16.55
C ASN A 401 -2.00 -24.08 -16.22
N THR A 402 -2.44 -24.14 -14.96
CA THR A 402 -3.67 -23.50 -14.48
C THR A 402 -3.68 -21.99 -14.74
N PHE A 403 -2.49 -21.39 -14.82
CA PHE A 403 -2.27 -19.98 -15.01
C PHE A 403 -1.65 -19.63 -16.38
N SER A 404 -1.81 -20.52 -17.37
CA SER A 404 -1.21 -20.32 -18.71
C SER A 404 -1.70 -19.05 -19.43
N SER A 405 -2.91 -18.55 -19.08
CA SER A 405 -3.44 -17.27 -19.58
C SER A 405 -3.07 -16.06 -18.70
N PHE A 406 -2.45 -16.27 -17.54
CA PHE A 406 -2.08 -15.22 -16.60
C PHE A 406 -0.64 -14.76 -16.85
N THR A 407 -0.33 -13.52 -16.46
CA THR A 407 1.05 -13.02 -16.45
C THR A 407 1.75 -13.48 -15.18
N LYS A 408 2.88 -14.17 -15.30
CA LYS A 408 3.74 -14.50 -14.16
C LYS A 408 4.48 -13.24 -13.71
N VAL A 409 4.31 -12.86 -12.45
CA VAL A 409 4.83 -11.60 -11.89
C VAL A 409 5.93 -11.79 -10.86
N ALA A 410 6.00 -12.97 -10.25
CA ALA A 410 7.06 -13.32 -9.32
C ALA A 410 7.27 -14.83 -9.30
N SER A 411 8.50 -15.27 -9.07
CA SER A 411 8.81 -16.69 -8.85
C SER A 411 10.10 -16.86 -8.05
N GLY A 412 10.18 -17.94 -7.31
CA GLY A 412 11.34 -18.45 -6.62
C GLY A 412 11.34 -19.97 -6.61
N THR A 413 12.26 -20.56 -5.86
CA THR A 413 12.37 -22.03 -5.79
C THR A 413 11.09 -22.69 -5.31
N GLN A 414 10.38 -22.07 -4.36
CA GLN A 414 9.26 -22.65 -3.64
C GLN A 414 7.94 -21.88 -3.84
N TYR A 415 7.88 -20.94 -4.76
CA TYR A 415 6.67 -20.18 -5.04
C TYR A 415 6.65 -19.67 -6.48
N SER A 416 5.46 -19.41 -6.97
CA SER A 416 5.23 -18.58 -8.16
C SER A 416 3.91 -17.84 -8.00
N MET A 417 3.84 -16.64 -8.53
CA MET A 417 2.66 -15.79 -8.50
C MET A 417 2.36 -15.26 -9.90
N TRP A 418 1.09 -15.31 -10.26
CA TRP A 418 0.58 -14.82 -11.53
C TRP A 418 -0.56 -13.84 -11.26
N MET A 419 -0.80 -12.95 -12.18
CA MET A 419 -1.99 -12.15 -12.18
C MET A 419 -2.69 -12.21 -13.54
N ASP A 420 -4.00 -12.34 -13.50
CA ASP A 420 -4.92 -11.92 -14.52
C ASP A 420 -5.61 -10.72 -13.90
N VAL A 421 -5.03 -9.57 -14.09
CA VAL A 421 -5.77 -8.33 -13.86
C VAL A 421 -6.83 -8.44 -14.91
N ALA A 422 -8.05 -8.83 -14.47
CA ALA A 422 -9.22 -8.72 -15.31
C ALA A 422 -9.04 -7.35 -15.90
N ALA A 423 -8.90 -7.31 -17.22
CA ALA A 423 -8.92 -6.05 -17.87
C ALA A 423 -9.94 -5.26 -17.06
N ASP A 424 -9.45 -4.29 -16.27
CA ASP A 424 -10.24 -3.11 -16.01
C ASP A 424 -11.02 -2.95 -17.29
N PRO A 425 -12.38 -2.72 -17.33
CA PRO A 425 -13.14 -2.73 -18.58
C PRO A 425 -12.41 -2.08 -19.74
N SER A 426 -11.23 -1.67 -19.56
CA SER A 426 -10.18 -1.33 -20.50
C SER A 426 -9.07 -2.38 -20.48
N ASP A 427 -9.15 -3.33 -21.40
CA ASP A 427 -7.93 -3.85 -22.02
C ASP A 427 -7.16 -2.72 -22.72
N GLY A 428 -7.04 -1.58 -22.03
CA GLY A 428 -6.70 -0.27 -22.50
C GLY A 428 -7.93 0.61 -22.68
N VAL A 429 -7.85 1.85 -22.23
CA VAL A 429 -8.90 2.83 -22.49
C VAL A 429 -9.00 3.00 -24.00
N ASP A 430 -10.07 2.49 -24.59
CA ASP A 430 -10.36 2.70 -26.01
C ASP A 430 -10.50 4.20 -26.28
N LEU A 431 -9.54 4.74 -27.02
CA LEU A 431 -9.47 6.15 -27.37
C LEU A 431 -10.21 6.47 -28.67
N SER A 432 -10.78 5.46 -29.34
CA SER A 432 -11.62 5.68 -30.50
C SER A 432 -12.83 6.55 -30.15
N GLY A 433 -13.24 7.42 -31.03
CA GLY A 433 -14.36 8.33 -30.82
C GLY A 433 -14.07 9.53 -29.91
N MET A 434 -12.83 9.72 -29.47
CA MET A 434 -12.42 10.95 -28.79
C MET A 434 -12.36 12.13 -29.82
N PRO A 435 -12.73 13.37 -29.42
CA PRO A 435 -12.54 14.53 -30.25
C PRO A 435 -11.11 14.69 -30.74
N LYS A 436 -10.89 14.92 -32.03
CA LYS A 436 -9.52 15.15 -32.54
C LYS A 436 -8.90 16.40 -31.97
N ASN A 437 -9.71 17.42 -31.71
CA ASN A 437 -9.29 18.70 -31.17
C ASN A 437 -10.10 19.00 -29.92
N MET A 438 -9.45 19.57 -28.94
CA MET A 438 -10.05 20.10 -27.72
C MET A 438 -9.40 21.45 -27.40
N TYR A 439 -10.21 22.42 -27.10
CA TYR A 439 -9.75 23.78 -26.80
C TYR A 439 -10.41 24.27 -25.50
N VAL A 440 -9.70 25.10 -24.74
CA VAL A 440 -10.24 25.87 -23.62
C VAL A 440 -10.39 27.33 -24.01
N VAL A 441 -11.55 27.88 -23.70
CA VAL A 441 -11.85 29.30 -23.86
C VAL A 441 -12.46 29.85 -22.59
N GLY A 442 -12.21 31.12 -22.29
CA GLY A 442 -12.72 31.73 -21.10
C GLY A 442 -12.41 33.23 -20.97
N THR A 443 -12.61 33.77 -19.80
CA THR A 443 -12.32 35.19 -19.51
C THR A 443 -10.85 35.53 -19.77
N PHE A 444 -9.95 34.58 -19.55
CA PHE A 444 -8.51 34.73 -19.72
C PHE A 444 -8.06 35.02 -21.15
N ASN A 445 -8.82 34.60 -22.17
CA ASN A 445 -8.59 34.89 -23.60
C ASN A 445 -9.71 35.76 -24.23
N GLY A 446 -10.54 36.41 -23.40
CA GLY A 446 -11.66 37.24 -23.86
C GLY A 446 -12.73 36.43 -24.58
N TRP A 447 -12.87 35.13 -24.36
CA TRP A 447 -13.79 34.22 -25.05
C TRP A 447 -13.53 34.14 -26.57
N ALA A 448 -12.26 34.31 -26.98
CA ALA A 448 -11.86 34.27 -28.37
C ALA A 448 -11.92 32.86 -28.96
N ILE A 449 -13.03 32.49 -29.58
CA ILE A 449 -13.24 31.16 -30.20
C ILE A 449 -12.54 31.01 -31.57
N SER A 450 -12.07 32.10 -32.16
CA SER A 450 -11.23 32.09 -33.36
C SER A 450 -9.75 31.81 -33.07
N ASP A 451 -9.32 31.99 -31.81
CA ASP A 451 -7.97 31.74 -31.35
C ASP A 451 -8.01 31.14 -29.94
N PRO A 452 -8.61 29.96 -29.75
CA PRO A 452 -8.71 29.31 -28.47
C PRO A 452 -7.39 28.62 -28.09
N THR A 453 -7.18 28.36 -26.80
CA THR A 453 -6.02 27.57 -26.35
C THR A 453 -6.26 26.08 -26.61
N GLY A 454 -5.42 25.46 -27.43
CA GLY A 454 -5.47 24.03 -27.69
C GLY A 454 -4.99 23.19 -26.51
N LEU A 455 -5.65 22.06 -26.27
CA LEU A 455 -5.21 21.05 -25.32
C LEU A 455 -4.49 19.92 -26.05
N VAL A 456 -3.44 19.40 -25.42
CA VAL A 456 -2.71 18.23 -25.93
C VAL A 456 -3.38 16.97 -25.41
N GLN A 457 -3.72 16.05 -26.32
CA GLN A 457 -4.26 14.75 -25.95
C GLN A 457 -3.15 13.87 -25.38
N MET A 458 -3.41 13.28 -24.20
CA MET A 458 -2.54 12.29 -23.52
C MET A 458 -3.42 11.16 -23.01
N GLY A 459 -3.49 10.06 -23.75
CA GLY A 459 -4.45 8.99 -23.49
C GLY A 459 -5.89 9.51 -23.52
N ALA A 460 -6.65 9.20 -22.47
CA ALA A 460 -8.01 9.70 -22.31
C ALA A 460 -8.09 11.17 -21.83
N GLN A 461 -6.97 11.82 -21.61
CA GLN A 461 -6.90 13.17 -21.08
C GLN A 461 -6.53 14.18 -22.15
N TYR A 462 -7.08 15.40 -22.00
CA TYR A 462 -6.65 16.60 -22.74
C TYR A 462 -6.05 17.57 -21.73
N VAL A 463 -4.86 18.09 -22.01
CA VAL A 463 -4.07 18.89 -21.06
C VAL A 463 -3.68 20.22 -21.68
N ALA A 464 -3.97 21.30 -20.97
CA ALA A 464 -3.44 22.63 -21.25
C ALA A 464 -2.48 23.01 -20.10
N PRO A 465 -1.15 22.94 -20.33
CA PRO A 465 -0.18 23.25 -19.29
C PRO A 465 0.03 24.76 -19.15
N ASN A 466 0.28 25.20 -17.91
CA ASN A 466 0.68 26.58 -17.58
C ASN A 466 -0.30 27.68 -18.08
N ILE A 467 -1.61 27.42 -18.00
CA ILE A 467 -2.63 28.39 -18.39
C ILE A 467 -2.82 29.44 -17.27
N THR A 468 -2.63 30.70 -17.60
CA THR A 468 -2.89 31.80 -16.68
C THR A 468 -4.35 32.23 -16.78
N LEU A 469 -5.14 31.86 -15.80
CA LEU A 469 -6.54 32.26 -15.65
C LEU A 469 -6.60 33.64 -15.01
N THR A 470 -7.05 34.66 -15.77
CA THR A 470 -7.20 36.02 -15.29
C THR A 470 -8.59 36.22 -14.73
N GLU A 471 -8.73 37.04 -13.68
CA GLU A 471 -10.03 37.31 -13.06
C GLU A 471 -10.99 38.09 -13.99
N GLU A 472 -12.28 37.84 -13.80
CA GLU A 472 -13.35 38.61 -14.44
C GLU A 472 -13.70 39.83 -13.57
N GLY A 473 -13.26 41.00 -13.99
CA GLY A 473 -13.44 42.23 -13.23
C GLY A 473 -12.64 42.23 -11.92
N THR A 474 -13.33 42.28 -10.77
CA THR A 474 -12.74 42.26 -9.42
C THR A 474 -13.27 41.06 -8.60
N THR A 475 -13.64 39.97 -9.27
CA THR A 475 -14.30 38.82 -8.60
C THR A 475 -13.33 37.84 -7.98
N GLY A 476 -12.03 37.91 -8.31
CA GLY A 476 -11.01 36.92 -7.95
C GLY A 476 -11.11 35.60 -8.69
N TYR A 477 -12.05 35.48 -9.65
CA TYR A 477 -12.31 34.25 -10.40
C TYR A 477 -12.23 34.49 -11.91
N SER A 478 -11.72 33.48 -12.63
CA SER A 478 -11.82 33.34 -14.08
C SER A 478 -12.95 32.35 -14.43
N LYS A 479 -13.56 32.51 -15.58
CA LYS A 479 -14.52 31.54 -16.13
C LYS A 479 -13.96 30.87 -17.36
N PHE A 480 -14.26 29.59 -17.57
CA PHE A 480 -13.84 28.84 -18.75
C PHE A 480 -14.77 27.68 -19.10
N THR A 481 -14.65 27.19 -20.33
CA THR A 481 -15.34 26.00 -20.86
C THR A 481 -14.48 25.34 -21.93
N PHE A 482 -14.85 24.14 -22.37
CA PHE A 482 -14.17 23.46 -23.49
C PHE A 482 -15.04 23.41 -24.75
N ILE A 483 -14.37 23.49 -25.88
CA ILE A 483 -14.97 23.42 -27.24
C ILE A 483 -14.14 22.46 -28.10
N THR A 484 -14.78 21.84 -29.11
CA THR A 484 -14.10 20.90 -30.03
C THR A 484 -13.86 21.47 -31.41
N ALA A 485 -14.39 22.66 -31.67
CA ALA A 485 -14.22 23.39 -32.92
C ALA A 485 -13.91 24.87 -32.69
N THR A 486 -13.22 25.47 -33.62
CA THR A 486 -12.99 26.93 -33.69
C THR A 486 -14.02 27.58 -34.65
N GLY A 487 -14.23 28.89 -34.51
CA GLY A 487 -15.18 29.63 -35.38
C GLY A 487 -15.04 31.12 -35.17
N THR A 488 -15.75 31.89 -35.99
CA THR A 488 -15.83 33.35 -35.84
C THR A 488 -17.08 33.79 -35.10
N ASP A 489 -18.06 32.92 -34.98
CA ASP A 489 -19.31 33.13 -34.25
C ASP A 489 -19.67 31.93 -33.38
N TRP A 490 -20.25 32.15 -32.23
CA TRP A 490 -20.67 31.07 -31.29
C TRP A 490 -21.72 30.12 -31.89
N SER A 491 -22.51 30.59 -32.88
CA SER A 491 -23.46 29.70 -33.58
C SER A 491 -22.77 28.59 -34.36
N GLU A 492 -21.56 28.85 -34.88
CA GLU A 492 -20.74 27.85 -35.57
C GLU A 492 -20.20 26.82 -34.56
N VAL A 493 -19.62 27.28 -33.47
CA VAL A 493 -19.05 26.42 -32.39
C VAL A 493 -20.14 25.61 -31.71
N ASN A 494 -21.35 26.15 -31.53
CA ASN A 494 -22.48 25.45 -30.93
C ASN A 494 -23.05 24.32 -31.81
N GLN A 495 -22.60 24.17 -33.05
CA GLN A 495 -22.89 23.02 -33.90
C GLN A 495 -21.94 21.84 -33.66
N SER A 496 -20.95 22.02 -32.81
CA SER A 496 -19.98 20.99 -32.39
C SER A 496 -20.14 20.68 -30.89
N ASP A 497 -19.54 19.59 -30.49
CA ASP A 497 -19.59 19.18 -29.08
C ASP A 497 -18.90 20.19 -28.17
N ARG A 498 -19.51 20.43 -27.05
CA ARG A 498 -19.01 21.31 -25.99
C ARG A 498 -19.05 20.59 -24.66
N TYR A 499 -18.11 20.95 -23.76
CA TYR A 499 -18.01 20.38 -22.44
C TYR A 499 -17.93 21.51 -21.40
N GLY A 500 -18.81 21.45 -20.42
CA GLY A 500 -18.97 22.52 -19.44
C GLY A 500 -19.27 22.00 -18.03
N ALA A 501 -19.49 22.94 -17.12
CA ALA A 501 -19.86 22.63 -15.74
C ALA A 501 -21.24 21.96 -15.66
N ALA A 502 -21.45 21.09 -14.71
CA ALA A 502 -22.74 20.44 -14.46
C ALA A 502 -23.81 21.43 -14.01
N ARG A 503 -23.42 22.56 -13.43
CA ARG A 503 -24.31 23.64 -12.96
C ARG A 503 -23.65 25.01 -13.14
N ALA A 504 -24.48 26.05 -13.19
CA ALA A 504 -24.01 27.44 -13.30
C ALA A 504 -23.07 27.79 -12.13
N ASP A 505 -22.01 28.53 -12.47
CA ASP A 505 -21.02 29.08 -11.51
C ASP A 505 -20.36 28.03 -10.59
N GLN A 506 -20.22 26.78 -11.04
CA GLN A 506 -19.51 25.75 -10.31
C GLN A 506 -18.04 26.12 -10.15
N VAL A 507 -17.58 26.21 -8.90
CA VAL A 507 -16.18 26.50 -8.57
C VAL A 507 -15.38 25.20 -8.60
N ILE A 508 -14.20 25.24 -9.23
CA ILE A 508 -13.22 24.15 -9.18
C ILE A 508 -12.16 24.48 -8.12
N ALA A 509 -11.93 23.56 -7.22
CA ALA A 509 -10.83 23.63 -6.28
C ALA A 509 -9.53 23.04 -6.89
N LEU A 510 -8.38 23.51 -6.43
CA LEU A 510 -7.08 22.97 -6.84
C LEU A 510 -6.96 21.51 -6.40
N ASN A 511 -6.46 20.64 -7.28
CA ASN A 511 -6.26 19.21 -7.09
C ASN A 511 -7.54 18.38 -6.84
N GLU A 512 -8.72 18.98 -7.01
CA GLU A 512 -9.99 18.26 -6.88
C GLU A 512 -10.66 18.11 -8.24
N PRO A 513 -11.08 16.89 -8.65
CA PRO A 513 -11.78 16.68 -9.90
C PRO A 513 -13.23 17.23 -9.82
N ALA A 514 -13.63 18.00 -10.79
CA ALA A 514 -14.99 18.49 -10.95
C ALA A 514 -15.69 17.79 -12.12
N GLU A 515 -17.00 17.50 -11.97
CA GLU A 515 -17.81 16.84 -12.98
C GLU A 515 -17.93 17.70 -14.25
N VAL A 516 -17.76 17.07 -15.40
CA VAL A 516 -17.94 17.63 -16.72
C VAL A 516 -19.26 17.16 -17.30
N ARG A 517 -20.10 18.10 -17.73
CA ARG A 517 -21.32 17.81 -18.50
C ARG A 517 -21.05 17.93 -20.00
N ASP A 518 -21.57 16.95 -20.72
CA ASP A 518 -21.50 16.86 -22.16
C ASP A 518 -22.69 17.60 -22.79
N PHE A 519 -22.42 18.48 -23.76
CA PHE A 519 -23.42 19.25 -24.51
C PHE A 519 -23.24 18.95 -26.00
N THR A 520 -23.59 17.74 -26.40
CA THR A 520 -23.53 17.33 -27.80
C THR A 520 -24.60 18.01 -28.65
N VAL A 521 -24.36 18.10 -29.96
CA VAL A 521 -25.32 18.65 -30.92
C VAL A 521 -26.65 17.90 -30.84
N GLY A 522 -27.73 18.64 -30.63
CA GLY A 522 -29.08 18.09 -30.48
C GLY A 522 -29.53 17.81 -29.02
N ASN A 523 -28.66 17.90 -28.08
CA ASN A 523 -28.96 17.61 -26.65
C ASN A 523 -28.67 18.82 -25.75
N ASN A 524 -28.95 20.05 -26.22
CA ASN A 524 -28.62 21.28 -25.51
C ASN A 524 -29.88 22.00 -24.97
N PRO A 525 -30.36 21.66 -23.76
CA PRO A 525 -31.52 22.31 -23.17
C PRO A 525 -31.17 23.63 -22.44
N GLY A 526 -30.25 24.45 -22.94
CA GLY A 526 -30.01 25.76 -22.34
C GLY A 526 -28.60 26.27 -22.24
N GLY A 527 -27.66 25.71 -23.01
CA GLY A 527 -26.27 26.16 -23.07
C GLY A 527 -25.36 25.51 -22.01
N ALA A 528 -24.08 25.36 -22.35
CA ALA A 528 -23.08 24.87 -21.43
C ALA A 528 -22.84 25.87 -20.32
N TYR A 529 -22.80 25.42 -19.07
CA TYR A 529 -22.35 26.23 -17.96
C TYR A 529 -20.82 26.32 -17.97
N ASN A 530 -20.31 27.43 -17.46
CA ASN A 530 -18.87 27.64 -17.31
C ASN A 530 -18.45 27.26 -15.89
N TRP A 531 -17.23 26.75 -15.75
CA TRP A 531 -16.61 26.67 -14.43
C TRP A 531 -16.10 28.03 -14.01
N LYS A 532 -16.02 28.21 -12.68
CA LYS A 532 -15.26 29.27 -12.03
C LYS A 532 -14.00 28.68 -11.41
N ALA A 533 -12.86 29.28 -11.70
CA ALA A 533 -11.58 28.96 -11.08
C ALA A 533 -10.98 30.20 -10.44
N PRO A 534 -10.30 30.11 -9.28
CA PRO A 534 -9.52 31.21 -8.75
C PRO A 534 -8.54 31.72 -9.81
N ALA A 535 -8.28 33.03 -9.84
CA ALA A 535 -7.26 33.58 -10.73
C ALA A 535 -5.88 33.02 -10.34
N GLY A 536 -5.09 32.61 -11.32
CA GLY A 536 -3.81 31.92 -11.12
C GLY A 536 -3.31 31.20 -12.34
N THR A 537 -2.15 30.57 -12.26
CA THR A 537 -1.59 29.76 -13.35
C THR A 537 -1.70 28.27 -12.98
N TYR A 538 -2.24 27.47 -13.91
CA TYR A 538 -2.59 26.07 -13.68
C TYR A 538 -2.25 25.19 -14.86
N ASP A 539 -2.06 23.90 -14.62
CA ASP A 539 -2.27 22.88 -15.62
C ASP A 539 -3.76 22.49 -15.57
N ILE A 540 -4.46 22.59 -16.69
CA ILE A 540 -5.88 22.20 -16.80
C ILE A 540 -5.93 20.82 -17.42
N VAL A 541 -6.50 19.84 -16.72
CA VAL A 541 -6.62 18.45 -17.16
C VAL A 541 -8.09 18.09 -17.31
N PHE A 542 -8.53 17.79 -18.53
CA PHE A 542 -9.84 17.25 -18.83
C PHE A 542 -9.73 15.75 -19.11
N ASP A 543 -10.19 14.90 -18.20
CA ASP A 543 -10.31 13.47 -18.43
C ASP A 543 -11.63 13.17 -19.17
N PHE A 544 -11.50 12.86 -20.46
CA PHE A 544 -12.65 12.69 -21.35
C PHE A 544 -13.48 11.45 -21.02
N LYS A 545 -12.85 10.36 -20.59
CA LYS A 545 -13.56 9.11 -20.27
C LYS A 545 -14.22 9.16 -18.90
N LYS A 546 -13.56 9.77 -17.91
CA LYS A 546 -14.13 9.98 -16.56
C LYS A 546 -15.10 11.15 -16.49
N LYS A 547 -15.13 12.00 -17.54
CA LYS A 547 -15.92 13.25 -17.54
C LYS A 547 -15.61 14.13 -16.33
N THR A 548 -14.33 14.35 -16.08
CA THR A 548 -13.86 15.24 -15.01
C THR A 548 -12.85 16.26 -15.52
N VAL A 549 -12.83 17.43 -14.90
CA VAL A 549 -11.80 18.44 -15.10
C VAL A 549 -11.11 18.72 -13.76
N THR A 550 -9.79 18.82 -13.78
CA THR A 550 -8.95 19.10 -12.61
C THR A 550 -8.03 20.26 -12.90
N LEU A 551 -7.89 21.17 -11.96
CA LEU A 551 -6.82 22.17 -11.93
C LEU A 551 -5.67 21.63 -11.09
N LEU A 552 -4.47 21.63 -11.65
CA LEU A 552 -3.25 21.26 -10.95
C LEU A 552 -2.34 22.48 -10.85
N GLU A 553 -1.38 22.45 -9.91
CA GLU A 553 -0.32 23.44 -9.88
C GLU A 553 0.42 23.49 -11.22
N ALA A 554 0.77 24.69 -11.69
CA ALA A 554 1.43 24.88 -12.97
C ALA A 554 2.73 24.05 -13.07
N GLY A 555 2.85 23.24 -14.12
CA GLY A 555 4.00 22.36 -14.35
C GLY A 555 4.02 21.09 -13.50
N SER A 556 2.98 20.79 -12.75
CA SER A 556 2.91 19.58 -11.91
C SER A 556 2.29 18.37 -12.62
N PHE A 557 1.67 18.56 -13.77
CA PHE A 557 1.05 17.45 -14.50
C PHE A 557 2.09 16.44 -14.97
N VAL A 558 1.88 15.19 -14.60
CA VAL A 558 2.65 14.03 -15.08
C VAL A 558 1.69 13.06 -15.75
N TYR A 559 1.90 12.82 -17.03
CA TYR A 559 1.11 11.81 -17.72
C TYR A 559 1.60 10.41 -17.38
N VAL A 560 0.71 9.58 -16.88
CA VAL A 560 0.93 8.15 -16.67
C VAL A 560 -0.24 7.40 -17.28
N PRO A 561 -0.03 6.52 -18.28
CA PRO A 561 -1.12 5.75 -18.86
C PRO A 561 -1.81 4.90 -17.78
N ASP A 562 -3.09 4.58 -17.97
CA ASP A 562 -3.83 3.75 -17.01
C ASP A 562 -3.31 2.31 -16.99
N ASN A 563 -2.91 1.77 -18.14
CA ASN A 563 -2.31 0.44 -18.28
C ASN A 563 -1.05 0.51 -19.15
N LEU A 564 -0.11 -0.38 -18.92
CA LEU A 564 1.06 -0.55 -19.79
C LEU A 564 1.34 -2.04 -20.00
N PHE A 565 1.44 -2.42 -21.25
CA PHE A 565 1.75 -3.77 -21.69
C PHE A 565 3.01 -3.74 -22.54
N MET A 566 3.81 -4.81 -22.47
CA MET A 566 5.03 -4.96 -23.26
C MET A 566 4.88 -6.07 -24.29
N VAL A 567 5.32 -5.80 -25.51
CA VAL A 567 5.35 -6.76 -26.61
C VAL A 567 6.73 -6.80 -27.21
N GLY A 568 7.16 -7.97 -27.66
CA GLY A 568 8.50 -8.14 -28.24
C GLY A 568 8.98 -9.58 -28.23
N ASN A 569 10.30 -9.76 -28.26
CA ASN A 569 10.96 -11.05 -28.18
C ASN A 569 11.05 -11.53 -26.73
N ILE A 570 9.93 -11.95 -26.16
CA ILE A 570 9.79 -12.31 -24.74
C ILE A 570 9.41 -13.79 -24.63
N ALA A 571 10.11 -14.54 -23.79
CA ALA A 571 9.85 -15.94 -23.52
C ALA A 571 8.46 -16.16 -22.93
N GLY A 572 7.82 -17.27 -23.32
CA GLY A 572 6.49 -17.66 -22.79
C GLY A 572 5.31 -16.89 -23.38
N SER A 573 5.57 -15.87 -24.24
CA SER A 573 4.56 -15.30 -25.13
C SER A 573 4.93 -15.61 -26.56
N SER A 574 3.95 -15.80 -27.46
CA SER A 574 4.26 -15.79 -28.89
C SER A 574 4.83 -14.40 -29.22
N HIS A 575 6.00 -14.37 -29.84
CA HIS A 575 6.70 -13.11 -30.16
C HIS A 575 5.74 -12.08 -30.80
N TRP A 576 5.75 -10.85 -30.28
CA TRP A 576 4.89 -9.75 -30.76
C TRP A 576 3.37 -10.02 -30.69
N ASN A 577 2.94 -10.80 -29.68
CA ASN A 577 1.52 -11.06 -29.48
C ASN A 577 0.81 -9.88 -28.81
N ILE A 578 0.24 -9.01 -29.63
CA ILE A 578 -0.48 -7.79 -29.18
C ILE A 578 -1.80 -8.09 -28.48
N ALA A 579 -2.34 -9.32 -28.63
CA ALA A 579 -3.57 -9.74 -27.97
C ALA A 579 -3.29 -10.34 -26.58
N SER A 580 -2.05 -10.83 -26.34
CA SER A 580 -1.62 -11.36 -25.05
C SER A 580 -0.23 -10.84 -24.69
N PRO A 581 -0.06 -9.54 -24.50
CA PRO A 581 1.21 -8.93 -24.14
C PRO A 581 1.55 -9.16 -22.68
N VAL A 582 2.80 -8.91 -22.31
CA VAL A 582 3.22 -8.92 -20.89
C VAL A 582 2.66 -7.69 -20.18
N THR A 583 1.90 -7.87 -19.11
CA THR A 583 1.36 -6.79 -18.30
C THR A 583 2.43 -6.25 -17.36
N LEU A 584 2.59 -4.92 -17.30
CA LEU A 584 3.43 -4.25 -16.32
C LEU A 584 2.61 -3.79 -15.13
N ILE A 585 3.21 -3.84 -13.94
CA ILE A 585 2.56 -3.45 -12.68
C ILE A 585 2.78 -1.96 -12.45
N ARG A 586 1.70 -1.20 -12.29
CA ARG A 586 1.79 0.23 -11.98
C ARG A 586 2.25 0.45 -10.55
N ASN A 587 3.20 1.34 -10.38
CA ASN A 587 3.69 1.82 -9.10
C ASN A 587 3.87 3.34 -9.14
N GLY A 588 2.85 4.07 -8.68
CA GLY A 588 2.83 5.54 -8.79
C GLY A 588 2.96 6.01 -10.23
N ASN A 589 4.02 6.75 -10.53
CA ASN A 589 4.34 7.25 -11.87
C ASN A 589 5.20 6.27 -12.70
N SER A 590 5.37 5.04 -12.24
CA SER A 590 6.18 4.02 -12.92
C SER A 590 5.38 2.76 -13.19
N TYR A 591 5.85 1.99 -14.17
CA TYR A 591 5.44 0.62 -14.44
C TYR A 591 6.64 -0.31 -14.30
N ILE A 592 6.43 -1.45 -13.66
CA ILE A 592 7.47 -2.43 -13.33
C ILE A 592 7.12 -3.78 -13.94
N ALA A 593 8.11 -4.45 -14.51
CA ALA A 593 8.05 -5.87 -14.83
C ALA A 593 9.31 -6.53 -14.28
N THR A 594 9.14 -7.65 -13.57
CA THR A 594 10.25 -8.38 -12.96
C THR A 594 10.43 -9.72 -13.65
N ASP A 595 11.67 -10.21 -13.62
CA ASP A 595 12.02 -11.55 -14.12
C ASP A 595 11.68 -11.78 -15.61
N VAL A 596 11.62 -10.74 -16.42
CA VAL A 596 11.30 -10.85 -17.84
C VAL A 596 12.46 -11.52 -18.58
N VAL A 597 12.16 -12.64 -19.24
CA VAL A 597 13.15 -13.36 -20.05
C VAL A 597 13.01 -12.93 -21.51
N PHE A 598 14.08 -12.33 -22.04
CA PHE A 598 14.20 -12.00 -23.46
C PHE A 598 14.94 -13.10 -24.19
N GLU A 599 14.36 -13.58 -25.29
CA GLU A 599 14.92 -14.62 -26.14
C GLU A 599 15.01 -14.12 -27.57
N SER A 600 16.18 -14.27 -28.21
CA SER A 600 16.33 -13.87 -29.60
C SER A 600 15.40 -14.69 -30.49
N SER A 601 14.77 -14.03 -31.47
CA SER A 601 14.05 -14.76 -32.52
C SER A 601 15.06 -15.17 -33.61
N ASP A 602 14.94 -16.40 -34.13
CA ASP A 602 15.80 -16.95 -35.19
C ASP A 602 15.83 -16.13 -36.50
N SER A 603 15.04 -15.07 -36.58
CA SER A 603 14.88 -14.26 -37.79
C SER A 603 15.77 -13.03 -37.84
N ARG A 604 16.52 -12.67 -36.78
CA ARG A 604 17.41 -11.50 -36.78
C ARG A 604 18.85 -11.89 -36.64
N ALA A 605 19.69 -11.36 -37.58
CA ALA A 605 21.10 -11.70 -37.69
C ALA A 605 21.99 -11.10 -36.56
N ASP A 606 21.48 -10.09 -35.83
CA ASP A 606 22.20 -9.43 -34.74
C ASP A 606 22.10 -10.15 -33.40
N GLY A 607 21.15 -11.10 -33.28
CA GLY A 607 20.90 -11.87 -32.06
C GLY A 607 20.26 -11.06 -30.90
N ASP A 608 19.88 -9.84 -31.15
CA ASP A 608 19.24 -8.97 -30.15
C ASP A 608 17.73 -9.21 -30.06
N CYS A 609 17.17 -8.92 -28.89
CA CYS A 609 15.75 -8.94 -28.65
C CYS A 609 15.18 -7.52 -28.77
N TYR A 610 14.01 -7.40 -29.36
CA TYR A 610 13.34 -6.12 -29.57
C TYR A 610 12.01 -6.09 -28.83
N PHE A 611 11.65 -4.93 -28.28
CA PHE A 611 10.38 -4.75 -27.58
C PHE A 611 9.93 -3.28 -27.59
N ASN A 612 8.64 -3.09 -27.36
CA ASN A 612 8.04 -1.79 -27.08
C ASN A 612 6.81 -1.95 -26.19
N PHE A 613 6.10 -0.86 -25.91
CA PHE A 613 4.95 -0.86 -25.04
C PHE A 613 3.67 -0.41 -25.78
N GLN A 614 2.53 -0.88 -25.26
CA GLN A 614 1.18 -0.49 -25.70
C GLN A 614 0.27 -0.30 -24.47
N THR A 615 -0.78 0.52 -24.61
CA THR A 615 -1.69 0.81 -23.50
C THR A 615 -2.95 -0.05 -23.50
N GLY A 616 -3.11 -0.91 -24.48
CA GLY A 616 -4.23 -1.83 -24.57
C GLY A 616 -3.88 -3.10 -25.32
N LYS A 617 -4.79 -4.09 -25.30
CA LYS A 617 -4.70 -5.36 -26.02
C LYS A 617 -5.57 -5.29 -27.25
N ALA A 618 -5.11 -5.83 -28.35
CA ALA A 618 -5.85 -5.82 -29.61
C ALA A 618 -5.66 -7.12 -30.39
N LEU A 619 -6.66 -7.51 -31.18
CA LEU A 619 -6.59 -8.69 -32.03
C LEU A 619 -5.83 -8.42 -33.34
N THR A 620 -5.76 -7.16 -33.77
CA THR A 620 -5.08 -6.72 -34.98
C THR A 620 -4.28 -5.43 -34.71
N PHE A 621 -3.25 -5.19 -35.51
CA PHE A 621 -2.48 -3.95 -35.44
C PHE A 621 -3.33 -2.72 -35.83
N ASP A 622 -4.31 -2.88 -36.72
CA ASP A 622 -5.21 -1.76 -37.08
C ASP A 622 -6.06 -1.34 -35.89
N MET A 623 -6.60 -2.31 -35.15
CA MET A 623 -7.30 -2.03 -33.89
C MET A 623 -6.36 -1.42 -32.84
N LEU A 624 -5.17 -1.95 -32.67
CA LEU A 624 -4.18 -1.41 -31.75
C LEU A 624 -3.88 0.06 -32.06
N ASN A 625 -3.62 0.35 -33.32
CA ASN A 625 -3.22 1.69 -33.77
C ASN A 625 -4.38 2.72 -33.78
N SER A 626 -5.62 2.27 -33.85
CA SER A 626 -6.79 3.17 -33.85
C SER A 626 -7.32 3.46 -32.44
N SER A 627 -7.01 2.59 -31.46
CA SER A 627 -7.66 2.63 -30.15
C SER A 627 -6.69 2.86 -28.97
N PHE A 628 -5.38 2.62 -29.15
CA PHE A 628 -4.44 2.59 -28.04
C PHE A 628 -3.15 3.35 -28.32
N GLU A 629 -2.55 3.91 -27.28
CA GLU A 629 -1.22 4.52 -27.38
C GLU A 629 -0.13 3.45 -27.40
N ARG A 630 1.01 3.85 -27.96
CA ARG A 630 2.24 3.05 -27.92
C ARG A 630 3.42 3.89 -27.45
N PHE A 631 4.38 3.23 -26.81
CA PHE A 631 5.60 3.84 -26.33
C PHE A 631 6.80 3.01 -26.78
N GLY A 632 7.84 3.68 -27.19
CA GLY A 632 9.04 3.04 -27.69
C GLY A 632 10.27 3.91 -27.56
N ALA A 633 11.34 3.54 -28.30
CA ALA A 633 12.57 4.29 -28.37
C ALA A 633 12.46 5.49 -29.33
N SER A 634 13.36 6.44 -29.25
CA SER A 634 13.46 7.56 -30.19
C SER A 634 13.93 7.11 -31.59
N GLU A 635 14.74 6.03 -31.63
CA GLU A 635 15.25 5.41 -32.85
C GLU A 635 15.10 3.89 -32.75
N GLU A 636 14.96 3.21 -33.91
CA GLU A 636 14.83 1.76 -33.95
C GLU A 636 16.10 1.08 -33.44
N GLY A 637 15.94 0.16 -32.48
CA GLY A 637 17.02 -0.68 -31.99
C GLY A 637 18.00 0.02 -31.04
N LEU A 638 17.57 1.11 -30.38
CA LEU A 638 18.40 1.66 -29.28
C LEU A 638 18.61 0.61 -28.21
N GLU A 639 19.87 0.25 -27.97
CA GLU A 639 20.24 -0.81 -27.02
C GLU A 639 20.12 -0.31 -25.57
N LEU A 640 19.29 -1.00 -24.81
CA LEU A 640 19.17 -0.82 -23.38
C LEU A 640 20.13 -1.74 -22.64
N THR A 641 21.07 -1.15 -21.92
CA THR A 641 22.09 -1.87 -21.16
C THR A 641 21.77 -1.87 -19.67
N PRO A 642 22.20 -2.90 -18.91
CA PRO A 642 22.06 -2.92 -17.45
C PRO A 642 22.68 -1.66 -16.82
N ALA A 643 21.98 -1.10 -15.83
CA ALA A 643 22.29 0.19 -15.19
C ALA A 643 22.25 1.42 -16.13
N GLY A 644 21.85 1.25 -17.40
CA GLY A 644 21.54 2.33 -18.33
C GLY A 644 20.07 2.75 -18.26
N SER A 645 19.77 3.89 -18.86
CA SER A 645 18.39 4.32 -19.09
C SER A 645 18.24 4.99 -20.46
N LEU A 646 17.10 4.76 -21.11
CA LEU A 646 16.73 5.38 -22.37
C LEU A 646 15.46 6.20 -22.21
N ASP A 647 15.27 7.18 -23.09
CA ASP A 647 14.02 7.95 -23.14
C ASP A 647 12.88 7.09 -23.69
N ILE A 648 11.73 7.16 -23.01
CA ILE A 648 10.48 6.59 -23.50
C ILE A 648 9.80 7.64 -24.37
N GLN A 649 9.62 7.32 -25.64
CA GLN A 649 8.91 8.18 -26.56
C GLN A 649 7.48 7.72 -26.75
N ARG A 650 6.54 8.63 -26.56
CA ARG A 650 5.13 8.41 -26.82
C ARG A 650 4.85 8.49 -28.32
N ASN A 651 4.08 7.55 -28.81
CA ASN A 651 3.78 7.40 -30.23
C ASN A 651 2.26 7.39 -30.47
N TRP A 652 1.57 8.37 -29.94
CA TRP A 652 0.19 8.69 -30.25
C TRP A 652 0.16 10.10 -30.83
N PRO A 653 -0.04 10.26 -32.14
CA PRO A 653 -0.07 11.59 -32.73
C PRO A 653 -1.31 12.34 -32.28
N ASN A 654 -1.12 13.57 -31.85
CA ASN A 654 -2.21 14.51 -31.63
C ASN A 654 -2.70 14.99 -32.97
N GLY A 655 -3.79 14.44 -33.46
CA GLY A 655 -4.46 15.05 -34.60
C GLY A 655 -4.34 14.29 -35.91
N GLU A 656 -3.81 14.91 -36.95
CA GLU A 656 -4.15 14.58 -38.34
C GLU A 656 -3.60 13.25 -38.88
N ASP A 657 -2.52 12.74 -38.31
CA ASP A 657 -1.97 11.46 -38.77
C ASP A 657 -2.47 10.33 -37.89
N ALA A 658 -3.07 9.35 -38.50
CA ALA A 658 -3.43 8.13 -37.81
C ALA A 658 -2.19 7.51 -37.18
N PHE A 659 -2.33 7.09 -35.94
CA PHE A 659 -1.30 6.31 -35.24
C PHE A 659 -1.00 5.02 -36.03
N HIS A 660 0.25 4.79 -36.37
CA HIS A 660 0.69 3.62 -37.11
C HIS A 660 1.72 2.80 -36.36
N SER A 661 1.56 1.49 -36.32
CA SER A 661 2.52 0.56 -35.70
C SER A 661 3.94 0.69 -36.22
N SER A 662 4.09 0.98 -37.51
CA SER A 662 5.36 1.19 -38.18
C SER A 662 6.12 2.42 -37.70
N SER A 663 5.46 3.38 -37.03
CA SER A 663 6.11 4.57 -36.47
C SER A 663 6.65 4.34 -35.05
N THR A 664 6.22 3.26 -34.35
CA THR A 664 6.72 2.94 -33.02
C THR A 664 8.06 2.22 -33.13
N LYS A 665 9.11 2.89 -32.65
CA LYS A 665 10.46 2.34 -32.64
C LYS A 665 10.63 1.42 -31.43
N SER A 666 11.39 0.34 -31.62
CA SER A 666 11.62 -0.65 -30.57
C SER A 666 12.92 -0.38 -29.85
N PHE A 667 12.95 -0.65 -28.55
CA PHE A 667 14.17 -0.83 -27.81
C PHE A 667 14.82 -2.16 -28.20
N SER A 668 16.14 -2.25 -28.15
CA SER A 668 16.86 -3.53 -28.24
C SER A 668 17.52 -3.87 -26.91
N ILE A 669 17.69 -5.17 -26.66
CA ILE A 669 18.28 -5.72 -25.45
C ILE A 669 18.94 -7.06 -25.78
N LYS A 670 20.05 -7.39 -25.11
CA LYS A 670 20.65 -8.70 -25.25
C LYS A 670 19.74 -9.79 -24.62
N PRO A 671 19.74 -11.01 -25.17
CA PRO A 671 19.03 -12.13 -24.53
C PRO A 671 19.43 -12.28 -23.06
N GLY A 672 18.45 -12.56 -22.20
CA GLY A 672 18.68 -12.69 -20.77
C GLY A 672 17.44 -12.40 -19.93
N LYS A 673 17.63 -12.40 -18.62
CA LYS A 673 16.58 -12.16 -17.64
C LYS A 673 16.78 -10.79 -16.99
N TYR A 674 15.73 -9.98 -16.98
CA TYR A 674 15.79 -8.58 -16.54
C TYR A 674 14.56 -8.14 -15.77
N ASP A 675 14.78 -7.18 -14.86
CA ASP A 675 13.75 -6.34 -14.30
C ASP A 675 13.72 -5.00 -15.05
N LEU A 676 12.53 -4.51 -15.34
CA LEU A 676 12.32 -3.28 -16.09
C LEU A 676 11.52 -2.28 -15.26
N VAL A 677 11.88 -1.00 -15.37
CA VAL A 677 11.15 0.12 -14.81
C VAL A 677 10.94 1.18 -15.87
N ALA A 678 9.69 1.40 -16.26
CA ALA A 678 9.26 2.49 -17.12
C ALA A 678 8.73 3.64 -16.23
N ASN A 679 9.50 4.70 -16.06
CA ASN A 679 9.15 5.85 -15.21
C ASN A 679 8.63 7.00 -16.06
N PHE A 680 7.33 7.32 -15.93
CA PHE A 680 6.66 8.36 -16.70
C PHE A 680 6.85 9.77 -16.12
N ALA A 681 7.25 9.92 -14.84
CA ALA A 681 7.60 11.23 -14.32
C ALA A 681 8.90 11.78 -14.93
N THR A 682 9.83 10.87 -15.29
CA THR A 682 11.10 11.21 -15.93
C THR A 682 11.16 10.82 -17.42
N ASN A 683 10.15 10.13 -17.92
CA ASN A 683 10.10 9.51 -19.25
C ASN A 683 11.31 8.62 -19.55
N LYS A 684 11.74 7.83 -18.54
CA LYS A 684 12.90 6.95 -18.66
C LYS A 684 12.52 5.48 -18.49
N LEU A 685 13.11 4.64 -19.35
CA LEU A 685 13.12 3.19 -19.21
C LEU A 685 14.50 2.76 -18.69
N SER A 686 14.52 1.99 -17.63
CA SER A 686 15.73 1.39 -17.07
C SER A 686 15.54 -0.12 -16.86
N ILE A 687 16.68 -0.84 -16.85
CA ILE A 687 16.71 -2.27 -16.60
C ILE A 687 17.79 -2.63 -15.59
N THR A 688 17.56 -3.75 -14.91
CA THR A 688 18.57 -4.41 -14.08
C THR A 688 18.66 -5.86 -14.51
N LYS A 689 19.85 -6.37 -14.80
CA LYS A 689 20.02 -7.79 -15.12
C LYS A 689 19.77 -8.60 -13.85
N THR A 690 18.83 -9.54 -13.91
CA THR A 690 18.61 -10.47 -12.80
C THR A 690 19.68 -11.56 -12.88
N THR A 691 20.64 -11.54 -11.95
CA THR A 691 21.68 -12.56 -11.87
C THR A 691 21.09 -13.84 -11.29
N SER A 692 21.22 -14.96 -12.00
CA SER A 692 20.90 -16.27 -11.43
C SER A 692 21.92 -16.64 -10.34
N LEU A 693 21.52 -17.43 -9.34
CA LEU A 693 22.43 -17.96 -8.31
C LEU A 693 23.67 -18.62 -8.92
N SER A 694 23.55 -19.26 -10.08
CA SER A 694 24.65 -19.90 -10.80
C SER A 694 25.65 -18.89 -11.43
N GLU A 695 25.22 -17.63 -11.69
CA GLU A 695 26.12 -16.56 -12.14
C GLU A 695 26.80 -15.86 -10.96
N LEU A 696 26.13 -15.82 -9.78
CA LEU A 696 26.73 -15.32 -8.55
C LEU A 696 27.84 -16.23 -8.01
N GLU A 697 27.78 -17.54 -8.27
CA GLU A 697 28.85 -18.49 -7.91
C GLU A 697 30.14 -18.32 -8.75
N ASN A 698 30.07 -17.60 -9.87
CA ASN A 698 31.22 -17.32 -10.74
C ASN A 698 31.77 -15.89 -10.66
N ILE A 699 31.18 -15.03 -9.85
CA ILE A 699 31.73 -13.71 -9.52
C ILE A 699 32.73 -13.97 -8.38
N ASP A 700 34.02 -13.95 -8.70
CA ASP A 700 35.06 -13.88 -7.67
C ASP A 700 34.81 -12.62 -6.84
N PRO A 701 34.40 -12.73 -5.57
CA PRO A 701 33.96 -11.55 -4.82
C PRO A 701 35.18 -10.63 -4.68
N GLU A 702 35.02 -9.39 -5.12
CA GLU A 702 36.08 -8.38 -5.17
C GLU A 702 36.77 -8.29 -3.81
N LYS A 703 38.02 -8.76 -3.75
CA LYS A 703 38.83 -8.77 -2.54
C LYS A 703 39.16 -7.34 -2.14
N THR A 704 38.71 -6.92 -1.00
CA THR A 704 39.10 -5.64 -0.39
C THR A 704 40.21 -5.88 0.63
N TYR A 705 41.31 -5.16 0.51
CA TYR A 705 42.47 -5.30 1.36
C TYR A 705 42.54 -4.20 2.42
N TYR A 706 42.95 -4.59 3.64
CA TYR A 706 43.17 -3.68 4.75
C TYR A 706 44.49 -3.97 5.41
N THR A 707 45.16 -2.95 5.95
CA THR A 707 46.32 -3.16 6.84
C THR A 707 45.87 -3.84 8.13
N LEU A 708 46.78 -4.37 8.92
CA LEU A 708 46.47 -4.94 10.25
C LEU A 708 45.88 -3.91 11.24
N GLN A 709 46.03 -2.61 10.96
CA GLN A 709 45.44 -1.52 11.73
C GLN A 709 44.05 -1.13 11.22
N GLY A 710 43.50 -1.84 10.23
CA GLY A 710 42.15 -1.62 9.70
C GLY A 710 42.07 -0.52 8.64
N LEU A 711 43.18 0.02 8.11
CA LEU A 711 43.18 1.00 7.04
C LEU A 711 42.86 0.31 5.71
N LYS A 712 41.79 0.71 5.01
CA LYS A 712 41.42 0.20 3.68
C LYS A 712 42.45 0.61 2.63
N LEU A 713 42.84 -0.33 1.79
CA LEU A 713 43.73 -0.11 0.64
C LEU A 713 42.89 -0.06 -0.64
N ASN A 714 43.24 0.83 -1.55
CA ASN A 714 42.51 1.02 -2.81
C ASN A 714 42.77 -0.06 -3.85
N GLU A 715 43.86 -0.85 -3.67
CA GLU A 715 44.28 -1.94 -4.55
C GLU A 715 44.98 -3.04 -3.74
N ARG A 716 45.23 -4.19 -4.39
CA ARG A 716 45.98 -5.29 -3.76
C ARG A 716 47.38 -4.80 -3.39
N PRO A 717 47.81 -4.96 -2.12
CA PRO A 717 49.12 -4.50 -1.70
C PRO A 717 50.27 -5.22 -2.46
N SER A 718 51.20 -4.43 -2.90
CA SER A 718 52.44 -4.92 -3.53
C SER A 718 53.61 -5.07 -2.54
N THR A 719 53.46 -4.52 -1.35
CA THR A 719 54.50 -4.63 -0.28
C THR A 719 54.32 -5.95 0.46
N PRO A 720 55.40 -6.74 0.63
CA PRO A 720 55.33 -7.96 1.42
C PRO A 720 54.86 -7.71 2.84
N GLY A 721 53.88 -8.50 3.28
CA GLY A 721 53.29 -8.34 4.61
C GLY A 721 52.00 -9.14 4.81
N ILE A 722 51.44 -9.10 6.03
CA ILE A 722 50.16 -9.72 6.33
C ILE A 722 49.06 -8.63 6.25
N TYR A 723 48.05 -8.92 5.47
CA TYR A 723 46.89 -8.04 5.27
C TYR A 723 45.60 -8.73 5.64
N ILE A 724 44.60 -7.96 6.05
CA ILE A 724 43.25 -8.45 6.21
C ILE A 724 42.55 -8.36 4.86
N VAL A 725 42.01 -9.45 4.39
CA VAL A 725 41.27 -9.53 3.12
C VAL A 725 39.82 -9.80 3.43
N VAL A 726 38.97 -8.93 2.93
CA VAL A 726 37.50 -9.08 3.00
C VAL A 726 37.00 -9.48 1.62
N CYS A 727 36.33 -10.62 1.56
CA CYS A 727 35.82 -11.20 0.34
C CYS A 727 34.32 -11.58 0.62
N GLY A 728 33.39 -10.70 0.25
CA GLY A 728 31.99 -10.84 0.68
C GLY A 728 31.85 -10.81 2.21
N ALA A 729 31.24 -11.84 2.78
CA ALA A 729 31.10 -11.99 4.23
C ALA A 729 32.34 -12.64 4.91
N LYS A 730 33.34 -13.06 4.16
CA LYS A 730 34.52 -13.77 4.67
C LYS A 730 35.66 -12.79 4.93
N VAL A 731 36.26 -12.89 6.13
CA VAL A 731 37.43 -12.08 6.52
C VAL A 731 38.59 -13.02 6.79
N GLU A 732 39.69 -12.88 6.08
CA GLU A 732 40.88 -13.72 6.18
C GLU A 732 42.14 -12.87 6.33
N LYS A 733 43.26 -13.50 6.74
CA LYS A 733 44.58 -12.91 6.66
C LYS A 733 45.34 -13.51 5.48
N GLU A 734 45.79 -12.68 4.55
CA GLU A 734 46.54 -13.06 3.40
C GLU A 734 48.01 -12.57 3.56
N LEU A 735 48.95 -13.45 3.35
CA LEU A 735 50.40 -13.12 3.31
C LEU A 735 50.75 -12.75 1.86
N ILE A 736 51.02 -11.49 1.63
CA ILE A 736 51.59 -11.01 0.36
C ILE A 736 53.11 -11.18 0.47
N ARG A 737 53.73 -11.88 -0.48
CA ARG A 737 55.16 -12.18 -0.53
C ARG A 737 55.88 -11.33 -1.54
#